data_bdccaff6b375e0122e73d51701b5e756
#
_entry.id   bdccaff6b375e0122e73d51701b5e756
#
_cell.length_a   1.000
_cell.length_b   1.000
_cell.length_c   1.000
_cell.angle_alpha   90.00
_cell.angle_beta   90.00
_cell.angle_gamma   90.00
#
_symmetry.space_group_name_H-M   'P 1'
#
loop_
_entity.id
_entity.type
_entity.pdbx_description
1 polymer ?
#
loop_
_entity_poly.entity_id
_entity_poly.type
_entity_poly.pdbx_seq_one_letter_code
_entity_poly.pdbx_strand_id
1 'polypeptide(L)'
;LEAEIQLGMVVTIPFGNGNHERKGYVTGLSDKPAFDISKMKELHGICSSEETTEERLIALAAWMKNRYGSTMVQALKTVLPVREKVKAKEKRYIVLNMDVAAAEQLEAELESGRCKARARLVRALLKEKKLDYTKASRELGMTAAVIRPLVDQGAVLVTQDEVYRMPVDGSDIPREQLSMLTETQEAALLQIQEEWKQETPRPVLIHGVTGSGKTQIYMKLIQQTVNEGKQVIVLIPEIALTYQTVRRFYGWFGDKVSVLNSRLSQGERYDQFKRAKRGEIQIMVGPRSALFTPFSRLGLIIIDEEHEQTYKSENSPRYHARETAEYRAQMENARLVMGSATPSLEAYTKAKDGEYRLVKLEARYEDRPLPEVTVVDLREELKNGNRSILSRSLKTAVERRLERGEQSVLFLNRRGYAGFVSCRSCGEALKCPHCDVALTEHNNGKLVCHYCGYEQPRVEKCPRCGSPYIGGFKAGTQQIEQVLRKTFPKARVLRMDYDTTRTKGSYEKILSSFAEHKADILVGTQMIVKGHDFPDVTLVGAIAADLSLNAADYRCAERTFQLLTQAVGRSGRGRKAGEAIIQSYHPDHYSIQAAAKQDYEAFYQEEMAYRMLMDYPPAAHMLSVLASGEDEKLLEQGLDYLAKFVERISGKYRVHVIGPAYASVGKVNDIYRKVLYLKHKDERVLQDIKNKTEKYIEVNSGFRKLYIQFDYT
;
A
#
# COMPACT_ATOMS: atom_id res chain seq x y z
N LEU A 1 3.92 -29.79 29.53
CA LEU A 1 3.41 -28.49 29.02
C LEU A 1 4.56 -27.54 28.65
N GLU A 2 5.61 -27.36 29.47
CA GLU A 2 6.69 -26.39 29.16
C GLU A 2 7.42 -26.67 27.84
N ALA A 3 7.64 -27.92 27.47
CA ALA A 3 8.33 -28.30 26.24
C ALA A 3 7.45 -28.25 25.00
N GLU A 4 6.15 -28.12 25.17
CA GLU A 4 5.14 -28.16 24.08
C GLU A 4 4.58 -26.79 23.75
N ILE A 5 4.73 -25.80 24.65
CA ILE A 5 4.14 -24.47 24.48
C ILE A 5 4.94 -23.65 23.48
N GLN A 6 4.27 -23.14 22.44
CA GLN A 6 4.83 -22.26 21.43
C GLN A 6 4.08 -20.91 21.38
N LEU A 7 4.74 -19.90 20.83
CA LEU A 7 4.12 -18.61 20.58
C LEU A 7 2.89 -18.76 19.66
N GLY A 8 1.79 -18.11 20.05
CA GLY A 8 0.54 -18.17 19.32
C GLY A 8 -0.46 -19.21 19.80
N MET A 9 -0.02 -20.25 20.52
CA MET A 9 -0.91 -21.31 20.99
C MET A 9 -2.02 -20.79 21.91
N VAL A 10 -3.19 -21.44 21.84
CA VAL A 10 -4.32 -21.20 22.73
C VAL A 10 -4.19 -22.06 23.97
N VAL A 11 -4.17 -21.43 25.11
CA VAL A 11 -4.05 -22.11 26.43
C VAL A 11 -5.24 -21.76 27.31
N THR A 12 -5.57 -22.68 28.21
CA THR A 12 -6.55 -22.44 29.27
C THR A 12 -5.86 -21.84 30.48
N ILE A 13 -6.30 -20.64 30.86
CA ILE A 13 -5.73 -19.90 32.00
C ILE A 13 -6.77 -19.67 33.10
N PRO A 14 -6.40 -19.75 34.38
CA PRO A 14 -7.24 -19.31 35.49
C PRO A 14 -7.23 -17.77 35.56
N PHE A 15 -8.38 -17.12 35.43
CA PHE A 15 -8.51 -15.68 35.40
C PHE A 15 -9.34 -15.13 36.57
N GLY A 16 -8.89 -14.00 37.15
CA GLY A 16 -9.57 -13.31 38.25
C GLY A 16 -9.45 -14.03 39.58
N ASN A 17 -10.07 -13.46 40.64
CA ASN A 17 -9.99 -14.00 42.01
C ASN A 17 -10.74 -15.35 42.20
N GLY A 18 -11.65 -15.66 41.25
CA GLY A 18 -12.43 -16.91 41.24
C GLY A 18 -11.83 -18.02 40.39
N ASN A 19 -10.62 -17.89 39.87
CA ASN A 19 -9.97 -18.86 38.98
C ASN A 19 -10.86 -19.38 37.83
N HIS A 20 -11.73 -18.54 37.28
CA HIS A 20 -12.58 -18.92 36.13
C HIS A 20 -11.70 -19.25 34.94
N GLU A 21 -11.91 -20.42 34.35
CA GLU A 21 -11.18 -20.82 33.14
C GLU A 21 -11.49 -19.89 31.99
N ARG A 22 -10.44 -19.36 31.38
CA ARG A 22 -10.53 -18.57 30.13
C ARG A 22 -9.47 -19.01 29.16
N LYS A 23 -9.78 -18.88 27.89
CA LYS A 23 -8.81 -19.05 26.82
C LYS A 23 -7.90 -17.83 26.74
N GLY A 24 -6.61 -18.06 26.68
CA GLY A 24 -5.58 -17.06 26.45
C GLY A 24 -4.67 -17.48 25.33
N TYR A 25 -3.94 -16.52 24.75
CA TYR A 25 -2.95 -16.80 23.73
C TYR A 25 -1.55 -16.59 24.28
N VAL A 26 -0.62 -17.49 23.94
CA VAL A 26 0.79 -17.37 24.30
C VAL A 26 1.43 -16.28 23.44
N THR A 27 1.75 -15.16 24.05
CA THR A 27 2.31 -13.98 23.36
C THR A 27 3.80 -13.78 23.59
N GLY A 28 4.41 -14.57 24.48
CA GLY A 28 5.83 -14.56 24.80
C GLY A 28 6.17 -15.68 25.77
N LEU A 29 7.41 -16.15 25.71
CA LEU A 29 8.01 -17.11 26.64
C LEU A 29 9.20 -16.41 27.29
N SER A 30 9.39 -16.59 28.59
CA SER A 30 10.51 -15.97 29.33
C SER A 30 10.89 -16.82 30.51
N ASP A 31 12.18 -17.05 30.70
CA ASP A 31 12.74 -17.78 31.87
C ASP A 31 12.77 -16.91 33.11
N LYS A 32 12.55 -15.60 32.97
CA LYS A 32 12.53 -14.64 34.09
C LYS A 32 11.15 -14.00 34.19
N PRO A 33 10.41 -14.21 35.26
CA PRO A 33 9.11 -13.59 35.46
C PRO A 33 9.23 -12.06 35.57
N ALA A 34 8.36 -11.34 34.89
CA ALA A 34 8.26 -9.87 34.94
C ALA A 34 7.44 -9.39 36.17
N PHE A 35 6.79 -10.33 36.89
CA PHE A 35 5.93 -10.08 38.04
C PHE A 35 6.33 -10.95 39.25
N ASP A 36 5.77 -10.62 40.41
CA ASP A 36 5.89 -11.39 41.62
C ASP A 36 5.41 -12.84 41.38
N ILE A 37 6.30 -13.80 41.58
CA ILE A 37 6.05 -15.24 41.37
C ILE A 37 4.82 -15.71 42.17
N SER A 38 4.58 -15.14 43.36
CA SER A 38 3.44 -15.49 44.21
C SER A 38 2.07 -15.14 43.59
N LYS A 39 2.06 -14.28 42.59
CA LYS A 39 0.84 -13.84 41.85
C LYS A 39 0.70 -14.54 40.53
N MET A 40 1.65 -15.35 40.10
CA MET A 40 1.59 -16.11 38.86
C MET A 40 0.69 -17.33 39.06
N LYS A 41 -0.02 -17.67 38.01
CA LYS A 41 -0.90 -18.83 37.97
C LYS A 41 -0.42 -19.82 36.92
N GLU A 42 -0.50 -21.08 37.21
CA GLU A 42 -0.16 -22.15 36.28
C GLU A 42 -1.20 -22.26 35.17
N LEU A 43 -0.76 -22.67 33.99
CA LEU A 43 -1.63 -22.96 32.87
C LEU A 43 -2.38 -24.26 33.11
N HIS A 44 -3.70 -24.30 32.85
CA HIS A 44 -4.48 -25.53 33.05
C HIS A 44 -4.33 -26.51 31.89
N GLY A 45 -3.99 -26.03 30.67
CA GLY A 45 -3.79 -26.92 29.53
C GLY A 45 -3.63 -26.17 28.20
N ILE A 46 -3.27 -26.92 27.16
CA ILE A 46 -3.24 -26.47 25.75
C ILE A 46 -4.58 -26.84 25.14
N CYS A 47 -5.24 -25.88 24.46
CA CYS A 47 -6.61 -26.05 23.95
C CYS A 47 -6.70 -26.84 22.63
N SER A 48 -5.62 -26.93 21.85
CA SER A 48 -5.60 -27.68 20.58
C SER A 48 -4.20 -28.19 20.26
N SER A 49 -4.15 -29.37 19.66
CA SER A 49 -2.90 -29.98 19.15
C SER A 49 -2.57 -29.55 17.71
N GLU A 50 -3.51 -28.92 16.99
CA GLU A 50 -3.32 -28.41 15.63
C GLU A 50 -3.25 -26.89 15.64
N GLU A 51 -2.22 -26.34 15.00
CA GLU A 51 -2.07 -24.89 14.81
C GLU A 51 -3.27 -24.30 14.07
N THR A 52 -4.01 -23.42 14.72
CA THR A 52 -5.11 -22.70 14.09
C THR A 52 -4.59 -21.53 13.28
N THR A 53 -5.36 -21.08 12.29
CA THR A 53 -5.04 -19.87 11.52
C THR A 53 -4.85 -18.63 12.41
N GLU A 54 -5.59 -18.56 13.51
CA GLU A 54 -5.48 -17.46 14.48
C GLU A 54 -4.17 -17.51 15.24
N GLU A 55 -3.71 -18.68 15.61
CA GLU A 55 -2.41 -18.88 16.29
C GLU A 55 -1.25 -18.41 15.43
N ARG A 56 -1.24 -18.74 14.13
CA ARG A 56 -0.25 -18.25 13.18
C ARG A 56 -0.25 -16.71 13.07
N LEU A 57 -1.43 -16.11 12.99
CA LEU A 57 -1.54 -14.66 12.96
C LEU A 57 -1.09 -13.99 14.26
N ILE A 58 -1.30 -14.64 15.41
CA ILE A 58 -0.81 -14.15 16.71
C ILE A 58 0.70 -14.30 16.81
N ALA A 59 1.28 -15.40 16.32
CA ALA A 59 2.72 -15.55 16.20
C ALA A 59 3.34 -14.46 15.32
N LEU A 60 2.70 -14.16 14.18
CA LEU A 60 3.08 -13.04 13.33
C LEU A 60 3.01 -11.70 14.09
N ALA A 61 1.96 -11.46 14.89
CA ALA A 61 1.83 -10.26 15.71
C ALA A 61 2.95 -10.15 16.75
N ALA A 62 3.34 -11.27 17.39
CA ALA A 62 4.43 -11.32 18.35
C ALA A 62 5.78 -10.98 17.67
N TRP A 63 6.03 -11.53 16.48
CA TRP A 63 7.20 -11.15 15.69
C TRP A 63 7.19 -9.67 15.33
N MET A 64 6.05 -9.14 14.84
CA MET A 64 5.91 -7.72 14.50
C MET A 64 6.15 -6.80 15.70
N LYS A 65 5.65 -7.18 16.89
CA LYS A 65 5.94 -6.46 18.13
C LYS A 65 7.44 -6.34 18.36
N ASN A 66 8.16 -7.46 18.29
CA ASN A 66 9.58 -7.50 18.57
C ASN A 66 10.40 -6.79 17.49
N ARG A 67 10.05 -6.99 16.23
CA ARG A 67 10.73 -6.40 15.06
C ARG A 67 10.59 -4.89 15.04
N TYR A 68 9.39 -4.37 15.22
CA TYR A 68 9.07 -2.94 15.02
C TYR A 68 8.88 -2.16 16.33
N GLY A 69 9.12 -2.75 17.48
CA GLY A 69 9.03 -2.06 18.78
C GLY A 69 7.63 -1.49 19.04
N SER A 70 6.62 -2.32 18.94
CA SER A 70 5.24 -1.95 19.25
C SER A 70 4.74 -2.69 20.50
N THR A 71 3.58 -2.27 21.02
CA THR A 71 2.89 -3.06 22.03
C THR A 71 2.22 -4.27 21.39
N MET A 72 2.05 -5.36 22.14
CA MET A 72 1.33 -6.53 21.64
C MET A 72 -0.11 -6.20 21.23
N VAL A 73 -0.76 -5.29 21.96
CA VAL A 73 -2.12 -4.82 21.63
C VAL A 73 -2.16 -4.10 20.25
N GLN A 74 -1.15 -3.31 19.94
CA GLN A 74 -1.05 -2.64 18.61
C GLN A 74 -0.82 -3.67 17.51
N ALA A 75 0.09 -4.62 17.71
CA ALA A 75 0.36 -5.68 16.76
C ALA A 75 -0.88 -6.55 16.51
N LEU A 76 -1.56 -7.01 17.57
CA LEU A 76 -2.80 -7.77 17.46
C LEU A 76 -3.93 -7.00 16.76
N LYS A 77 -4.09 -5.70 17.05
CA LYS A 77 -5.08 -4.86 16.33
C LYS A 77 -4.77 -4.73 14.84
N THR A 78 -3.51 -4.84 14.45
CA THR A 78 -3.09 -4.77 13.04
C THR A 78 -3.36 -6.08 12.33
N VAL A 79 -3.02 -7.19 12.96
CA VAL A 79 -3.12 -8.55 12.39
C VAL A 79 -4.54 -9.10 12.47
N LEU A 80 -5.28 -8.79 13.55
CA LEU A 80 -6.67 -9.17 13.76
C LEU A 80 -7.58 -7.91 13.77
N PRO A 81 -7.73 -7.21 12.64
CA PRO A 81 -8.39 -5.90 12.60
C PRO A 81 -9.91 -5.97 12.82
N VAL A 82 -10.49 -7.16 12.75
CA VAL A 82 -11.94 -7.34 12.84
C VAL A 82 -12.30 -8.06 14.14
N ARG A 83 -12.99 -7.36 15.03
CA ARG A 83 -13.50 -7.94 16.29
C ARG A 83 -14.81 -8.69 16.04
N GLU A 84 -15.05 -9.77 16.79
CA GLU A 84 -16.25 -10.62 16.74
C GLU A 84 -17.61 -9.89 16.99
N LYS A 85 -17.61 -8.60 17.31
CA LYS A 85 -18.80 -7.80 17.60
C LYS A 85 -19.62 -7.39 16.35
N VAL A 86 -19.16 -7.73 15.16
CA VAL A 86 -19.93 -7.44 13.95
C VAL A 86 -21.03 -8.49 13.80
N LYS A 87 -22.29 -8.07 13.94
CA LYS A 87 -23.44 -8.97 13.67
C LYS A 87 -23.45 -9.39 12.21
N ALA A 88 -23.62 -10.66 11.98
CA ALA A 88 -23.88 -11.20 10.64
C ALA A 88 -25.07 -10.47 10.00
N LYS A 89 -25.02 -10.26 8.69
CA LYS A 89 -26.19 -9.77 7.97
C LYS A 89 -27.10 -10.95 7.68
N GLU A 90 -28.28 -10.94 8.25
CA GLU A 90 -29.30 -11.96 8.02
C GLU A 90 -30.31 -11.46 7.00
N LYS A 91 -30.68 -12.29 6.07
CA LYS A 91 -31.83 -12.12 5.19
C LYS A 91 -32.89 -13.17 5.50
N ARG A 92 -34.12 -12.75 5.52
CA ARG A 92 -35.26 -13.66 5.67
C ARG A 92 -35.69 -14.13 4.30
N TYR A 93 -35.97 -15.41 4.22
CA TYR A 93 -36.50 -16.04 3.03
C TYR A 93 -37.79 -16.78 3.36
N ILE A 94 -38.71 -16.81 2.40
CA ILE A 94 -39.90 -17.62 2.43
C ILE A 94 -39.61 -18.84 1.56
N VAL A 95 -39.73 -20.03 2.13
CA VAL A 95 -39.39 -21.30 1.47
C VAL A 95 -40.62 -22.18 1.45
N LEU A 96 -40.91 -22.83 0.33
CA LEU A 96 -41.95 -23.81 0.23
C LEU A 96 -41.61 -25.04 1.09
N ASN A 97 -42.53 -25.45 1.99
CA ASN A 97 -42.33 -26.54 2.95
C ASN A 97 -43.27 -27.74 2.68
N MET A 98 -43.65 -27.95 1.44
CA MET A 98 -44.46 -29.07 0.99
C MET A 98 -44.02 -29.52 -0.38
N ASP A 99 -44.47 -30.69 -0.82
CA ASP A 99 -44.23 -31.15 -2.19
C ASP A 99 -44.95 -30.28 -3.22
N VAL A 100 -44.49 -30.37 -4.47
CA VAL A 100 -45.00 -29.53 -5.56
C VAL A 100 -46.47 -29.81 -5.83
N ALA A 101 -46.93 -31.08 -5.76
CA ALA A 101 -48.30 -31.45 -6.04
C ALA A 101 -49.28 -30.90 -4.97
N ALA A 102 -48.89 -30.98 -3.69
CA ALA A 102 -49.66 -30.39 -2.59
C ALA A 102 -49.70 -28.85 -2.68
N ALA A 103 -48.63 -28.24 -3.11
CA ALA A 103 -48.55 -26.79 -3.31
C ALA A 103 -49.43 -26.31 -4.47
N GLU A 104 -49.50 -27.05 -5.57
CA GLU A 104 -50.41 -26.78 -6.70
C GLU A 104 -51.87 -26.90 -6.28
N GLN A 105 -52.23 -27.92 -5.48
CA GLN A 105 -53.57 -28.04 -4.93
C GLN A 105 -53.93 -26.87 -4.00
N LEU A 106 -53.01 -26.52 -3.10
CA LEU A 106 -53.20 -25.37 -2.20
C LEU A 106 -53.34 -24.06 -2.99
N GLU A 107 -52.59 -23.87 -4.06
CA GLU A 107 -52.72 -22.71 -4.93
C GLU A 107 -54.11 -22.62 -5.53
N ALA A 108 -54.62 -23.74 -6.11
CA ALA A 108 -55.97 -23.82 -6.72
C ALA A 108 -57.08 -23.55 -5.70
N GLU A 109 -56.99 -24.11 -4.49
CA GLU A 109 -57.90 -23.83 -3.38
C GLU A 109 -57.91 -22.36 -2.97
N LEU A 110 -56.75 -21.75 -2.82
CA LEU A 110 -56.60 -20.34 -2.47
C LEU A 110 -57.05 -19.39 -3.58
N GLU A 111 -56.91 -19.78 -4.85
CA GLU A 111 -57.36 -19.01 -6.02
C GLU A 111 -58.87 -19.01 -6.17
N SER A 112 -59.55 -20.18 -5.92
CA SER A 112 -60.99 -20.29 -5.91
C SER A 112 -61.63 -19.58 -4.73
N GLY A 113 -60.91 -19.39 -3.63
CA GLY A 113 -61.33 -18.68 -2.43
C GLY A 113 -61.08 -17.17 -2.50
N ARG A 114 -61.38 -16.47 -1.37
CA ARG A 114 -61.11 -15.03 -1.24
C ARG A 114 -59.64 -14.67 -0.91
N CYS A 115 -58.72 -15.64 -1.03
CA CYS A 115 -57.33 -15.50 -0.55
C CYS A 115 -56.31 -15.32 -1.69
N LYS A 116 -56.62 -14.55 -2.73
CA LYS A 116 -55.81 -14.35 -3.95
C LYS A 116 -54.34 -13.91 -3.68
N ALA A 117 -54.08 -13.16 -2.59
CA ALA A 117 -52.73 -12.77 -2.23
C ALA A 117 -51.87 -13.96 -1.78
N ARG A 118 -52.48 -14.93 -1.05
CA ARG A 118 -51.80 -16.17 -0.64
C ARG A 118 -51.53 -17.08 -1.84
N ALA A 119 -52.49 -17.20 -2.76
CA ALA A 119 -52.33 -17.96 -4.01
C ALA A 119 -51.12 -17.41 -4.82
N ARG A 120 -51.01 -16.08 -4.97
CA ARG A 120 -49.88 -15.45 -5.65
C ARG A 120 -48.52 -15.78 -4.99
N LEU A 121 -48.47 -15.85 -3.65
CA LEU A 121 -47.23 -16.23 -2.94
C LEU A 121 -46.89 -17.70 -3.21
N VAL A 122 -47.82 -18.62 -3.13
CA VAL A 122 -47.62 -20.04 -3.42
C VAL A 122 -47.19 -20.24 -4.88
N ARG A 123 -47.84 -19.56 -5.83
CA ARG A 123 -47.48 -19.57 -7.26
C ARG A 123 -46.02 -19.08 -7.49
N ALA A 124 -45.63 -18.02 -6.80
CA ALA A 124 -44.24 -17.51 -6.89
C ALA A 124 -43.26 -18.51 -6.30
N LEU A 125 -43.60 -19.17 -5.20
CA LEU A 125 -42.77 -20.20 -4.56
C LEU A 125 -42.69 -21.50 -5.37
N LEU A 126 -43.72 -21.85 -6.12
CA LEU A 126 -43.68 -22.97 -7.07
C LEU A 126 -42.65 -22.72 -8.19
N LYS A 127 -42.47 -21.46 -8.62
CA LYS A 127 -41.45 -21.09 -9.62
C LYS A 127 -40.06 -21.04 -9.06
N GLU A 128 -39.87 -20.40 -7.91
CA GLU A 128 -38.51 -20.09 -7.38
C GLU A 128 -38.16 -20.89 -6.11
N LYS A 129 -39.01 -21.77 -5.59
CA LYS A 129 -38.86 -22.57 -4.34
C LYS A 129 -38.46 -21.77 -3.09
N LYS A 130 -37.79 -20.63 -3.24
CA LYS A 130 -37.25 -19.76 -2.18
C LYS A 130 -37.29 -18.28 -2.62
N LEU A 131 -38.00 -17.42 -1.88
CA LEU A 131 -38.15 -16.00 -2.16
C LEU A 131 -37.58 -15.14 -1.04
N ASP A 132 -36.83 -14.08 -1.39
CA ASP A 132 -36.39 -13.07 -0.43
C ASP A 132 -37.63 -12.37 0.17
N TYR A 133 -37.74 -12.34 1.49
CA TYR A 133 -38.90 -11.77 2.22
C TYR A 133 -39.11 -10.28 1.87
N THR A 134 -38.01 -9.50 1.72
CA THR A 134 -38.10 -8.08 1.39
C THR A 134 -38.54 -7.88 -0.07
N LYS A 135 -38.07 -8.73 -0.99
CA LYS A 135 -38.49 -8.74 -2.39
C LYS A 135 -39.95 -9.13 -2.52
N ALA A 136 -40.38 -10.21 -1.82
CA ALA A 136 -41.78 -10.61 -1.78
C ALA A 136 -42.69 -9.51 -1.23
N SER A 137 -42.23 -8.77 -0.20
CA SER A 137 -43.01 -7.67 0.35
C SER A 137 -43.13 -6.48 -0.60
N ARG A 138 -42.05 -6.10 -1.31
CA ARG A 138 -42.03 -4.93 -2.19
C ARG A 138 -42.65 -5.19 -3.56
N GLU A 139 -42.30 -6.31 -4.19
CA GLU A 139 -42.71 -6.59 -5.59
C GLU A 139 -44.02 -7.34 -5.68
N LEU A 140 -44.31 -8.23 -4.73
CA LEU A 140 -45.55 -9.00 -4.72
C LEU A 140 -46.59 -8.47 -3.74
N GLY A 141 -46.26 -7.42 -2.96
CA GLY A 141 -47.16 -6.84 -1.97
C GLY A 141 -47.49 -7.78 -0.80
N MET A 142 -46.57 -8.70 -0.46
CA MET A 142 -46.80 -9.69 0.60
C MET A 142 -46.57 -9.06 1.98
N THR A 143 -47.63 -9.00 2.77
CA THR A 143 -47.56 -8.55 4.17
C THR A 143 -47.44 -9.74 5.13
N ALA A 144 -47.03 -9.46 6.38
CA ALA A 144 -46.99 -10.49 7.42
C ALA A 144 -48.35 -11.20 7.62
N ALA A 145 -49.49 -10.50 7.40
CA ALA A 145 -50.82 -11.05 7.46
C ALA A 145 -51.12 -12.08 6.35
N VAL A 146 -50.43 -12.00 5.21
CA VAL A 146 -50.55 -12.98 4.11
C VAL A 146 -49.63 -14.18 4.37
N ILE A 147 -48.45 -13.97 4.90
CA ILE A 147 -47.42 -15.02 5.09
C ILE A 147 -47.72 -15.89 6.32
N ARG A 148 -48.10 -15.25 7.46
CA ARG A 148 -48.27 -15.94 8.74
C ARG A 148 -49.25 -17.13 8.69
N PRO A 149 -50.44 -17.05 8.07
CA PRO A 149 -51.35 -18.20 8.00
C PRO A 149 -50.81 -19.38 7.20
N LEU A 150 -49.96 -19.11 6.17
CA LEU A 150 -49.29 -20.18 5.42
C LEU A 150 -48.15 -20.83 6.21
N VAL A 151 -47.50 -20.06 7.11
CA VAL A 151 -46.54 -20.61 8.07
C VAL A 151 -47.24 -21.46 9.14
N ASP A 152 -48.37 -20.96 9.69
CA ASP A 152 -49.14 -21.66 10.71
C ASP A 152 -49.76 -22.98 10.17
N GLN A 153 -50.06 -23.05 8.87
CA GLN A 153 -50.49 -24.26 8.16
C GLN A 153 -49.32 -25.19 7.77
N GLY A 154 -48.09 -24.81 8.02
CA GLY A 154 -46.89 -25.57 7.62
C GLY A 154 -46.62 -25.61 6.11
N ALA A 155 -47.34 -24.82 5.31
CA ALA A 155 -47.16 -24.75 3.85
C ALA A 155 -45.86 -24.04 3.43
N VAL A 156 -45.44 -23.05 4.21
CA VAL A 156 -44.18 -22.31 4.00
C VAL A 156 -43.41 -22.17 5.30
N LEU A 157 -42.10 -22.06 5.19
CA LEU A 157 -41.20 -21.72 6.29
C LEU A 157 -40.55 -20.35 6.04
N VAL A 158 -40.41 -19.59 7.11
CA VAL A 158 -39.57 -18.38 7.07
C VAL A 158 -38.23 -18.72 7.67
N THR A 159 -37.20 -18.84 6.81
CA THR A 159 -35.84 -19.10 7.20
C THR A 159 -35.03 -17.80 7.30
N GLN A 160 -34.03 -17.78 8.16
CA GLN A 160 -33.06 -16.70 8.24
C GLN A 160 -31.71 -17.25 7.81
N ASP A 161 -31.22 -16.75 6.68
CA ASP A 161 -29.91 -17.13 6.17
C ASP A 161 -28.93 -16.01 6.37
N GLU A 162 -27.73 -16.38 6.80
CA GLU A 162 -26.60 -15.46 6.85
C GLU A 162 -26.17 -15.11 5.42
N VAL A 163 -26.15 -13.83 5.09
CA VAL A 163 -25.75 -13.33 3.77
C VAL A 163 -24.54 -12.42 3.91
N TYR A 164 -23.50 -12.73 3.16
CA TYR A 164 -22.30 -11.92 3.14
C TYR A 164 -22.52 -10.58 2.43
N ARG A 165 -21.89 -9.53 2.97
CA ARG A 165 -21.78 -8.24 2.31
C ARG A 165 -20.64 -8.36 1.30
N MET A 166 -21.00 -8.41 0.02
CA MET A 166 -20.02 -8.52 -1.06
C MET A 166 -19.46 -7.14 -1.42
N PRO A 167 -18.12 -6.97 -1.50
CA PRO A 167 -17.50 -5.70 -1.86
C PRO A 167 -17.72 -5.34 -3.34
N VAL A 168 -17.92 -6.34 -4.19
CA VAL A 168 -18.20 -6.21 -5.62
C VAL A 168 -19.24 -7.25 -5.98
N ASP A 169 -20.24 -6.85 -6.76
CA ASP A 169 -21.14 -7.78 -7.40
C ASP A 169 -20.43 -8.37 -8.62
N GLY A 170 -20.00 -9.61 -8.50
CA GLY A 170 -19.29 -10.33 -9.56
C GLY A 170 -20.20 -11.01 -10.59
N SER A 171 -21.54 -10.99 -10.38
CA SER A 171 -22.52 -11.71 -11.21
C SER A 171 -22.52 -11.25 -12.66
N ASP A 172 -22.27 -9.97 -12.90
CA ASP A 172 -22.28 -9.34 -14.23
C ASP A 172 -20.92 -9.32 -14.93
N ILE A 173 -19.88 -9.89 -14.30
CA ILE A 173 -18.52 -9.89 -14.88
C ILE A 173 -18.36 -11.15 -15.74
N PRO A 174 -18.20 -11.00 -17.07
CA PRO A 174 -18.00 -12.13 -17.96
C PRO A 174 -16.70 -12.87 -17.61
N ARG A 175 -16.73 -14.20 -17.73
CA ARG A 175 -15.54 -15.03 -17.55
C ARG A 175 -14.58 -14.82 -18.72
N GLU A 176 -13.33 -14.60 -18.39
CA GLU A 176 -12.24 -14.42 -19.35
C GLU A 176 -11.26 -15.61 -19.24
N GLN A 177 -10.72 -16.03 -20.37
CA GLN A 177 -9.62 -16.99 -20.40
C GLN A 177 -8.28 -16.25 -20.23
N LEU A 178 -7.35 -16.87 -19.51
CA LEU A 178 -6.00 -16.34 -19.39
C LEU A 178 -5.32 -16.35 -20.75
N SER A 179 -4.76 -15.20 -21.15
CA SER A 179 -4.01 -15.05 -22.39
C SER A 179 -2.82 -16.01 -22.43
N MET A 180 -2.41 -16.38 -23.63
CA MET A 180 -1.13 -17.08 -23.86
C MET A 180 0.01 -16.15 -23.44
N LEU A 181 1.05 -16.72 -22.85
CA LEU A 181 2.26 -15.98 -22.53
C LEU A 181 3.12 -15.83 -23.80
N THR A 182 3.92 -14.77 -23.84
CA THR A 182 4.99 -14.63 -24.83
C THR A 182 6.16 -15.55 -24.45
N GLU A 183 7.06 -15.83 -25.39
CA GLU A 183 8.24 -16.64 -25.11
C GLU A 183 9.08 -16.11 -23.94
N THR A 184 9.25 -14.80 -23.85
CA THR A 184 9.97 -14.16 -22.74
C THR A 184 9.25 -14.31 -21.40
N GLN A 185 7.93 -14.27 -21.40
CA GLN A 185 7.13 -14.48 -20.20
C GLN A 185 7.11 -15.95 -19.77
N GLU A 186 7.09 -16.90 -20.74
CA GLU A 186 7.20 -18.33 -20.46
C GLU A 186 8.57 -18.67 -19.87
N ALA A 187 9.65 -18.14 -20.45
CA ALA A 187 11.00 -18.32 -19.93
C ALA A 187 11.12 -17.80 -18.48
N ALA A 188 10.51 -16.64 -18.19
CA ALA A 188 10.47 -16.10 -16.83
C ALA A 188 9.65 -16.97 -15.87
N LEU A 189 8.49 -17.48 -16.31
CA LEU A 189 7.68 -18.42 -15.55
C LEU A 189 8.43 -19.70 -15.21
N LEU A 190 9.15 -20.27 -16.19
CA LEU A 190 9.98 -21.45 -15.98
C LEU A 190 11.08 -21.21 -14.95
N GLN A 191 11.78 -20.07 -15.00
CA GLN A 191 12.78 -19.71 -14.00
C GLN A 191 12.21 -19.65 -12.59
N ILE A 192 10.99 -19.13 -12.43
CA ILE A 192 10.29 -19.07 -11.13
C ILE A 192 9.93 -20.48 -10.67
N GLN A 193 9.42 -21.31 -11.55
CA GLN A 193 9.06 -22.69 -11.24
C GLN A 193 10.27 -23.56 -10.90
N GLU A 194 11.43 -23.32 -11.52
CA GLU A 194 12.70 -23.98 -11.18
C GLU A 194 13.18 -23.57 -9.77
N GLU A 195 13.09 -22.29 -9.43
CA GLU A 195 13.39 -21.84 -8.06
C GLU A 195 12.47 -22.52 -7.03
N TRP A 196 11.22 -22.72 -7.37
CA TRP A 196 10.24 -23.35 -6.47
C TRP A 196 10.44 -24.85 -6.26
N LYS A 197 11.28 -25.51 -7.07
CA LYS A 197 11.68 -26.92 -6.89
C LYS A 197 12.84 -27.09 -5.93
N GLN A 198 13.51 -26.00 -5.52
CA GLN A 198 14.60 -26.06 -4.55
C GLN A 198 14.07 -26.48 -3.17
N GLU A 199 14.92 -27.07 -2.35
CA GLU A 199 14.58 -27.49 -0.98
C GLU A 199 14.15 -26.27 -0.14
N THR A 200 14.86 -25.14 -0.30
CA THR A 200 14.55 -23.86 0.35
C THR A 200 14.41 -22.78 -0.72
N PRO A 201 13.23 -22.63 -1.33
CA PRO A 201 13.04 -21.66 -2.40
C PRO A 201 13.14 -20.22 -1.87
N ARG A 202 13.95 -19.42 -2.57
CA ARG A 202 14.13 -18.00 -2.25
C ARG A 202 12.91 -17.20 -2.69
N PRO A 203 12.64 -16.05 -2.08
CA PRO A 203 11.73 -15.06 -2.64
C PRO A 203 12.16 -14.67 -4.07
N VAL A 204 11.20 -14.45 -4.94
CA VAL A 204 11.44 -14.07 -6.33
C VAL A 204 11.19 -12.59 -6.53
N LEU A 205 12.13 -11.88 -7.13
CA LEU A 205 11.97 -10.51 -7.60
C LEU A 205 11.88 -10.48 -9.13
N ILE A 206 10.72 -10.11 -9.67
CA ILE A 206 10.53 -9.89 -11.11
C ILE A 206 10.81 -8.41 -11.40
N HIS A 207 11.97 -8.14 -12.00
CA HIS A 207 12.30 -6.82 -12.52
C HIS A 207 11.91 -6.75 -13.99
N GLY A 208 10.80 -6.10 -14.27
CA GLY A 208 10.29 -6.03 -15.66
C GLY A 208 9.89 -4.62 -16.01
N VAL A 209 10.30 -4.14 -17.19
CA VAL A 209 9.94 -2.81 -17.71
C VAL A 209 8.43 -2.55 -17.64
N THR A 210 8.04 -1.29 -17.64
CA THR A 210 6.63 -0.92 -17.63
C THR A 210 5.93 -1.46 -18.89
N GLY A 211 4.87 -2.27 -18.71
CA GLY A 211 4.18 -2.91 -19.82
C GLY A 211 4.79 -4.24 -20.29
N SER A 212 5.71 -4.83 -19.55
CA SER A 212 6.28 -6.19 -19.86
C SER A 212 5.30 -7.35 -19.61
N GLY A 213 4.13 -7.09 -19.04
CA GLY A 213 3.13 -8.12 -18.79
C GLY A 213 3.36 -8.94 -17.52
N LYS A 214 4.05 -8.42 -16.51
CA LYS A 214 4.22 -9.06 -15.18
C LYS A 214 2.93 -9.66 -14.63
N THR A 215 1.81 -8.95 -14.80
CA THR A 215 0.50 -9.39 -14.34
C THR A 215 0.09 -10.73 -14.95
N GLN A 216 0.43 -11.02 -16.21
CA GLN A 216 0.12 -12.30 -16.84
C GLN A 216 0.86 -13.46 -16.18
N ILE A 217 2.13 -13.23 -15.80
CA ILE A 217 2.91 -14.22 -15.04
C ILE A 217 2.26 -14.46 -13.67
N TYR A 218 1.86 -13.40 -12.97
CA TYR A 218 1.15 -13.52 -11.68
C TYR A 218 -0.10 -14.38 -11.83
N MET A 219 -0.89 -14.18 -12.88
CA MET A 219 -2.13 -14.94 -13.09
C MET A 219 -1.87 -16.43 -13.30
N LYS A 220 -0.81 -16.78 -14.01
CA LYS A 220 -0.39 -18.20 -14.18
C LYS A 220 0.07 -18.81 -12.86
N LEU A 221 0.85 -18.09 -12.08
CA LEU A 221 1.31 -18.54 -10.75
C LEU A 221 0.12 -18.72 -9.77
N ILE A 222 -0.83 -17.78 -9.78
CA ILE A 222 -2.07 -17.88 -9.00
C ILE A 222 -2.86 -19.12 -9.42
N GLN A 223 -3.09 -19.30 -10.72
CA GLN A 223 -3.83 -20.45 -11.23
C GLN A 223 -3.19 -21.77 -10.82
N GLN A 224 -1.86 -21.87 -10.93
CA GLN A 224 -1.11 -23.06 -10.51
C GLN A 224 -1.31 -23.32 -9.00
N THR A 225 -1.14 -22.30 -8.17
CA THR A 225 -1.27 -22.43 -6.70
C THR A 225 -2.70 -22.81 -6.28
N VAL A 226 -3.70 -22.22 -6.94
CA VAL A 226 -5.12 -22.53 -6.70
C VAL A 226 -5.44 -23.98 -7.13
N ASN A 227 -4.86 -24.46 -8.23
CA ASN A 227 -5.01 -25.84 -8.69
C ASN A 227 -4.32 -26.85 -7.75
N GLU A 228 -3.26 -26.42 -7.02
CA GLU A 228 -2.64 -27.19 -5.93
C GLU A 228 -3.52 -27.24 -4.66
N GLY A 229 -4.72 -26.64 -4.66
CA GLY A 229 -5.62 -26.54 -3.51
C GLY A 229 -5.15 -25.56 -2.43
N LYS A 230 -4.21 -24.69 -2.77
CA LYS A 230 -3.67 -23.65 -1.87
C LYS A 230 -4.31 -22.30 -2.12
N GLN A 231 -4.06 -21.36 -1.22
CA GLN A 231 -4.64 -20.02 -1.21
C GLN A 231 -3.57 -18.97 -1.50
N VAL A 232 -4.00 -17.82 -2.03
CA VAL A 232 -3.11 -16.77 -2.55
C VAL A 232 -3.48 -15.41 -1.98
N ILE A 233 -2.48 -14.64 -1.55
CA ILE A 233 -2.61 -13.22 -1.23
C ILE A 233 -1.93 -12.42 -2.33
N VAL A 234 -2.63 -11.43 -2.87
CA VAL A 234 -2.08 -10.49 -3.86
C VAL A 234 -2.13 -9.09 -3.29
N LEU A 235 -0.97 -8.53 -3.03
CA LEU A 235 -0.85 -7.15 -2.58
C LEU A 235 -0.73 -6.22 -3.78
N ILE A 236 -1.64 -5.26 -3.87
CA ILE A 236 -1.66 -4.22 -4.89
C ILE A 236 -1.78 -2.87 -4.17
N PRO A 237 -1.00 -1.84 -4.54
CA PRO A 237 -1.15 -0.51 -3.98
C PRO A 237 -2.59 0.00 -4.14
N GLU A 238 -3.13 0.65 -3.11
CA GLU A 238 -4.55 1.04 -3.09
C GLU A 238 -4.95 1.91 -4.30
N ILE A 239 -4.04 2.77 -4.77
CA ILE A 239 -4.24 3.61 -5.95
C ILE A 239 -4.34 2.76 -7.23
N ALA A 240 -3.62 1.63 -7.30
CA ALA A 240 -3.63 0.71 -8.45
C ALA A 240 -4.78 -0.31 -8.39
N LEU A 241 -5.45 -0.43 -7.24
CA LEU A 241 -6.61 -1.30 -7.04
C LEU A 241 -7.87 -0.66 -7.64
N THR A 242 -7.84 -0.42 -8.95
CA THR A 242 -8.94 0.18 -9.70
C THR A 242 -10.06 -0.83 -9.97
N TYR A 243 -11.24 -0.33 -10.33
CA TYR A 243 -12.35 -1.17 -10.77
C TYR A 243 -11.94 -2.11 -11.92
N GLN A 244 -11.13 -1.65 -12.87
CA GLN A 244 -10.63 -2.48 -13.97
C GLN A 244 -9.74 -3.62 -13.48
N THR A 245 -8.83 -3.34 -12.53
CA THR A 245 -7.97 -4.38 -11.92
C THR A 245 -8.82 -5.43 -11.21
N VAL A 246 -9.78 -5.00 -10.40
CA VAL A 246 -10.70 -5.88 -9.68
C VAL A 246 -11.51 -6.73 -10.66
N ARG A 247 -12.08 -6.12 -11.70
CA ARG A 247 -12.87 -6.80 -12.72
C ARG A 247 -12.07 -7.90 -13.43
N ARG A 248 -10.79 -7.68 -13.73
CA ARG A 248 -9.89 -8.68 -14.33
C ARG A 248 -9.75 -9.91 -13.42
N PHE A 249 -9.50 -9.72 -12.12
CA PHE A 249 -9.40 -10.84 -11.18
C PHE A 249 -10.70 -11.65 -11.11
N TYR A 250 -11.85 -10.98 -11.03
CA TYR A 250 -13.14 -11.66 -11.05
C TYR A 250 -13.42 -12.35 -12.39
N GLY A 251 -13.03 -11.75 -13.52
CA GLY A 251 -13.14 -12.36 -14.85
C GLY A 251 -12.38 -13.69 -14.94
N TRP A 252 -11.17 -13.75 -14.40
CA TRP A 252 -10.34 -14.95 -14.48
C TRP A 252 -10.67 -16.01 -13.43
N PHE A 253 -10.96 -15.61 -12.19
CA PHE A 253 -11.08 -16.55 -11.07
C PHE A 253 -12.47 -16.58 -10.43
N GLY A 254 -13.35 -15.66 -10.75
CA GLY A 254 -14.72 -15.60 -10.29
C GLY A 254 -14.89 -15.53 -8.79
N ASP A 255 -15.78 -16.37 -8.26
CA ASP A 255 -16.16 -16.36 -6.84
C ASP A 255 -15.06 -16.80 -5.88
N LYS A 256 -13.96 -17.36 -6.45
CA LYS A 256 -12.74 -17.69 -5.69
C LYS A 256 -11.98 -16.45 -5.21
N VAL A 257 -12.31 -15.26 -5.76
CA VAL A 257 -11.66 -13.98 -5.45
C VAL A 257 -12.46 -13.20 -4.42
N SER A 258 -11.76 -12.55 -3.54
CA SER A 258 -12.27 -11.43 -2.76
C SER A 258 -11.29 -10.25 -2.76
N VAL A 259 -11.82 -9.07 -2.50
CA VAL A 259 -11.05 -7.81 -2.52
C VAL A 259 -11.19 -7.09 -1.19
N LEU A 260 -10.05 -6.64 -0.65
CA LEU A 260 -10.00 -5.69 0.46
C LEU A 260 -9.60 -4.30 -0.06
N ASN A 261 -10.21 -3.26 0.48
CA ASN A 261 -9.79 -1.87 0.29
C ASN A 261 -10.15 -1.04 1.53
N SER A 262 -9.66 0.20 1.61
CA SER A 262 -9.91 1.08 2.76
C SER A 262 -11.37 1.55 2.85
N ARG A 263 -12.14 1.49 1.75
CA ARG A 263 -13.53 1.94 1.66
C ARG A 263 -14.53 0.91 2.20
N LEU A 264 -14.09 -0.33 2.45
CA LEU A 264 -14.94 -1.36 3.01
C LEU A 264 -15.33 -1.03 4.44
N SER A 265 -16.61 -1.16 4.75
CA SER A 265 -17.11 -1.14 6.11
C SER A 265 -16.51 -2.27 6.95
N GLN A 266 -16.54 -2.11 8.26
CA GLN A 266 -16.09 -3.19 9.17
C GLN A 266 -16.85 -4.50 8.94
N GLY A 267 -18.16 -4.42 8.61
CA GLY A 267 -18.99 -5.58 8.32
C GLY A 267 -18.57 -6.29 7.03
N GLU A 268 -18.32 -5.56 5.94
CA GLU A 268 -17.85 -6.14 4.68
C GLU A 268 -16.51 -6.83 4.87
N ARG A 269 -15.57 -6.18 5.57
CA ARG A 269 -14.25 -6.75 5.86
C ARG A 269 -14.35 -8.03 6.71
N TYR A 270 -15.22 -8.03 7.71
CA TYR A 270 -15.49 -9.20 8.55
C TYR A 270 -16.00 -10.37 7.71
N ASP A 271 -17.00 -10.12 6.85
CA ASP A 271 -17.60 -11.15 6.01
C ASP A 271 -16.56 -11.77 5.06
N GLN A 272 -15.66 -10.95 4.47
CA GLN A 272 -14.60 -11.47 3.60
C GLN A 272 -13.58 -12.31 4.37
N PHE A 273 -13.19 -11.92 5.58
CA PHE A 273 -12.29 -12.72 6.42
C PHE A 273 -12.95 -14.03 6.86
N LYS A 274 -14.24 -14.02 7.15
CA LYS A 274 -15.01 -15.23 7.47
C LYS A 274 -15.05 -16.21 6.30
N ARG A 275 -15.28 -15.70 5.09
CA ARG A 275 -15.22 -16.49 3.84
C ARG A 275 -13.83 -17.09 3.62
N ALA A 276 -12.78 -16.30 3.85
CA ALA A 276 -11.39 -16.76 3.74
C ALA A 276 -11.08 -17.90 4.72
N LYS A 277 -11.48 -17.74 5.99
CA LYS A 277 -11.30 -18.75 7.04
C LYS A 277 -12.05 -20.05 6.74
N ARG A 278 -13.25 -19.96 6.11
CA ARG A 278 -14.06 -21.11 5.69
C ARG A 278 -13.58 -21.78 4.40
N GLY A 279 -12.58 -21.20 3.73
CA GLY A 279 -12.08 -21.71 2.44
C GLY A 279 -13.03 -21.44 1.26
N GLU A 280 -14.05 -20.58 1.43
CA GLU A 280 -14.99 -20.21 0.37
C GLU A 280 -14.32 -19.33 -0.70
N ILE A 281 -13.24 -18.65 -0.36
CA ILE A 281 -12.37 -17.91 -1.28
C ILE A 281 -10.96 -18.45 -1.23
N GLN A 282 -10.28 -18.41 -2.37
CA GLN A 282 -8.91 -18.88 -2.51
C GLN A 282 -7.92 -17.75 -2.81
N ILE A 283 -8.41 -16.58 -3.23
CA ILE A 283 -7.58 -15.45 -3.61
C ILE A 283 -8.08 -14.20 -2.89
N MET A 284 -7.17 -13.54 -2.16
CA MET A 284 -7.44 -12.24 -1.55
C MET A 284 -6.58 -11.18 -2.22
N VAL A 285 -7.22 -10.19 -2.83
CA VAL A 285 -6.54 -9.05 -3.48
C VAL A 285 -6.75 -7.80 -2.63
N GLY A 286 -5.71 -7.04 -2.38
CA GLY A 286 -5.86 -5.79 -1.64
C GLY A 286 -4.56 -5.08 -1.30
N PRO A 287 -4.63 -3.97 -0.55
CA PRO A 287 -3.45 -3.25 -0.08
C PRO A 287 -2.72 -4.04 1.01
N ARG A 288 -1.69 -3.46 1.61
CA ARG A 288 -0.87 -4.09 2.65
C ARG A 288 -1.67 -4.84 3.74
N SER A 289 -2.89 -4.39 4.06
CA SER A 289 -3.74 -5.06 5.07
C SER A 289 -4.29 -6.41 4.63
N ALA A 290 -4.30 -6.70 3.34
CA ALA A 290 -4.69 -8.03 2.83
C ALA A 290 -3.69 -9.11 3.25
N LEU A 291 -2.47 -8.71 3.60
CA LEU A 291 -1.44 -9.61 4.15
C LEU A 291 -1.89 -10.35 5.41
N PHE A 292 -2.89 -9.86 6.13
CA PHE A 292 -3.41 -10.49 7.35
C PHE A 292 -4.68 -11.33 7.14
N THR A 293 -4.99 -11.70 5.90
CA THR A 293 -6.10 -12.60 5.59
C THR A 293 -5.90 -13.96 6.27
N PRO A 294 -6.90 -14.47 7.01
CA PRO A 294 -6.78 -15.72 7.78
C PRO A 294 -6.95 -16.96 6.89
N PHE A 295 -6.03 -17.18 5.98
CA PHE A 295 -5.99 -18.35 5.14
C PHE A 295 -5.40 -19.56 5.87
N SER A 296 -6.02 -20.72 5.71
CA SER A 296 -5.58 -21.98 6.35
C SER A 296 -4.50 -22.72 5.56
N ARG A 297 -4.45 -22.49 4.24
CA ARG A 297 -3.53 -23.14 3.30
C ARG A 297 -2.84 -22.12 2.39
N LEU A 298 -2.21 -21.12 2.99
CA LEU A 298 -1.49 -20.10 2.22
C LEU A 298 -0.35 -20.77 1.43
N GLY A 299 -0.32 -20.58 0.11
CA GLY A 299 0.70 -21.15 -0.78
C GLY A 299 1.50 -20.10 -1.53
N LEU A 300 0.96 -18.90 -1.70
CA LEU A 300 1.62 -17.85 -2.48
C LEU A 300 1.25 -16.47 -1.97
N ILE A 301 2.24 -15.61 -1.84
CA ILE A 301 2.07 -14.16 -1.64
C ILE A 301 2.67 -13.46 -2.86
N ILE A 302 1.92 -12.57 -3.48
CA ILE A 302 2.39 -11.70 -4.56
C ILE A 302 2.37 -10.27 -4.08
N ILE A 303 3.44 -9.51 -4.36
CA ILE A 303 3.51 -8.07 -4.11
C ILE A 303 3.76 -7.39 -5.45
N ASP A 304 2.75 -6.73 -5.99
CA ASP A 304 2.89 -5.93 -7.21
C ASP A 304 3.34 -4.51 -6.85
N GLU A 305 4.15 -3.89 -7.73
CA GLU A 305 4.77 -2.58 -7.51
C GLU A 305 5.48 -2.51 -6.13
N GLU A 306 6.37 -3.47 -5.87
CA GLU A 306 7.06 -3.70 -4.59
C GLU A 306 7.67 -2.43 -3.98
N HIS A 307 8.15 -1.52 -4.82
CA HIS A 307 8.79 -0.25 -4.43
C HIS A 307 7.82 0.78 -3.83
N GLU A 308 6.51 0.51 -3.84
CA GLU A 308 5.51 1.49 -3.40
C GLU A 308 5.59 1.81 -1.90
N GLN A 309 5.72 3.11 -1.60
CA GLN A 309 5.84 3.61 -0.23
C GLN A 309 4.64 3.25 0.66
N THR A 310 3.47 3.02 0.06
CA THR A 310 2.25 2.65 0.78
C THR A 310 2.33 1.26 1.42
N TYR A 311 3.32 0.46 1.08
CA TYR A 311 3.62 -0.81 1.76
C TYR A 311 4.28 -0.64 3.12
N LYS A 312 4.82 0.54 3.43
CA LYS A 312 5.25 0.92 4.79
C LYS A 312 4.06 1.46 5.59
N SER A 313 3.88 0.97 6.82
CA SER A 313 2.84 1.48 7.72
C SER A 313 3.29 2.79 8.37
N GLU A 314 2.42 3.80 8.37
CA GLU A 314 2.65 5.06 9.09
C GLU A 314 2.28 4.95 10.58
N ASN A 315 1.40 4.00 10.93
CA ASN A 315 0.97 3.73 12.30
C ASN A 315 1.75 2.59 12.93
N SER A 316 1.86 2.59 14.25
CA SER A 316 2.49 1.49 15.00
C SER A 316 1.61 0.22 14.99
N PRO A 317 2.23 -0.95 14.73
CA PRO A 317 3.62 -1.17 14.34
C PRO A 317 3.91 -0.61 12.95
N ARG A 318 5.04 0.08 12.79
CA ARG A 318 5.45 0.66 11.52
C ARG A 318 6.07 -0.40 10.59
N TYR A 319 5.30 -1.45 10.33
CA TYR A 319 5.76 -2.58 9.53
C TYR A 319 5.89 -2.26 8.04
N HIS A 320 6.79 -2.96 7.36
CA HIS A 320 6.88 -2.99 5.91
C HIS A 320 6.25 -4.28 5.39
N ALA A 321 5.35 -4.17 4.40
CA ALA A 321 4.62 -5.34 3.88
C ALA A 321 5.55 -6.40 3.29
N ARG A 322 6.66 -6.03 2.62
CA ARG A 322 7.66 -6.96 2.09
C ARG A 322 8.27 -7.82 3.20
N GLU A 323 8.86 -7.20 4.24
CA GLU A 323 9.48 -7.92 5.36
C GLU A 323 8.47 -8.81 6.09
N THR A 324 7.26 -8.30 6.28
CA THR A 324 6.19 -9.05 6.93
C THR A 324 5.70 -10.22 6.07
N ALA A 325 5.68 -10.05 4.73
CA ALA A 325 5.36 -11.10 3.78
C ALA A 325 6.45 -12.17 3.71
N GLU A 326 7.74 -11.78 3.76
CA GLU A 326 8.87 -12.71 3.85
C GLU A 326 8.74 -13.60 5.08
N TYR A 327 8.54 -12.98 6.25
CA TYR A 327 8.40 -13.73 7.50
C TYR A 327 7.16 -14.63 7.49
N ARG A 328 6.01 -14.11 7.02
CA ARG A 328 4.78 -14.89 6.90
C ARG A 328 4.93 -16.07 5.94
N ALA A 329 5.54 -15.84 4.78
CA ALA A 329 5.78 -16.88 3.79
C ALA A 329 6.68 -17.99 4.35
N GLN A 330 7.74 -17.62 5.07
CA GLN A 330 8.62 -18.58 5.74
C GLN A 330 7.87 -19.38 6.83
N MET A 331 7.11 -18.71 7.66
CA MET A 331 6.35 -19.33 8.76
C MET A 331 5.28 -20.31 8.23
N GLU A 332 4.62 -20.00 7.11
CA GLU A 332 3.53 -20.82 6.55
C GLU A 332 3.99 -21.71 5.37
N ASN A 333 5.29 -21.80 5.10
CA ASN A 333 5.87 -22.53 3.96
C ASN A 333 5.20 -22.13 2.62
N ALA A 334 4.95 -20.83 2.44
CA ALA A 334 4.38 -20.24 1.25
C ALA A 334 5.48 -19.62 0.38
N ARG A 335 5.20 -19.47 -0.90
CA ARG A 335 6.08 -18.82 -1.88
C ARG A 335 5.86 -17.30 -1.87
N LEU A 336 6.91 -16.52 -2.12
CA LEU A 336 6.83 -15.06 -2.24
C LEU A 336 7.34 -14.63 -3.60
N VAL A 337 6.51 -13.87 -4.32
CA VAL A 337 6.86 -13.25 -5.60
C VAL A 337 6.60 -11.75 -5.51
N MET A 338 7.60 -10.98 -5.85
CA MET A 338 7.53 -9.51 -5.86
C MET A 338 7.80 -9.02 -7.28
N GLY A 339 7.13 -7.97 -7.70
CA GLY A 339 7.37 -7.42 -9.02
C GLY A 339 7.39 -5.90 -9.04
N SER A 340 8.29 -5.36 -9.84
CA SER A 340 8.41 -3.93 -10.06
C SER A 340 9.10 -3.63 -11.40
N ALA A 341 8.78 -2.47 -11.96
CA ALA A 341 9.56 -1.90 -13.06
C ALA A 341 10.78 -1.12 -12.54
N THR A 342 10.69 -0.65 -11.31
CA THR A 342 11.70 0.14 -10.62
C THR A 342 11.83 -0.39 -9.18
N PRO A 343 12.40 -1.58 -8.98
CA PRO A 343 12.53 -2.19 -7.66
C PRO A 343 13.10 -1.22 -6.63
N SER A 344 12.75 -1.41 -5.35
CA SER A 344 13.45 -0.70 -4.28
C SER A 344 14.90 -1.15 -4.22
N LEU A 345 15.79 -0.25 -3.81
CA LEU A 345 17.22 -0.59 -3.67
C LEU A 345 17.43 -1.75 -2.72
N GLU A 346 16.63 -1.82 -1.65
CA GLU A 346 16.67 -2.90 -0.67
C GLU A 346 16.35 -4.26 -1.29
N ALA A 347 15.28 -4.35 -2.10
CA ALA A 347 14.91 -5.60 -2.77
C ALA A 347 15.91 -5.99 -3.87
N TYR A 348 16.40 -5.00 -4.60
CA TYR A 348 17.35 -5.25 -5.69
C TYR A 348 18.73 -5.65 -5.16
N THR A 349 19.22 -5.04 -4.07
CA THR A 349 20.46 -5.44 -3.40
C THR A 349 20.35 -6.88 -2.91
N LYS A 350 19.28 -7.26 -2.22
CA LYS A 350 19.03 -8.66 -1.81
C LYS A 350 19.03 -9.63 -3.00
N ALA A 351 18.53 -9.19 -4.15
CA ALA A 351 18.57 -10.01 -5.36
C ALA A 351 19.99 -10.13 -5.96
N LYS A 352 20.79 -9.06 -5.91
CA LYS A 352 22.21 -9.08 -6.31
C LYS A 352 23.05 -9.96 -5.38
N ASP A 353 22.78 -9.92 -4.09
CA ASP A 353 23.47 -10.72 -3.06
C ASP A 353 23.00 -12.19 -3.04
N GLY A 354 22.01 -12.54 -3.86
CA GLY A 354 21.52 -13.91 -3.98
C GLY A 354 20.52 -14.33 -2.89
N GLU A 355 20.05 -13.42 -2.03
CA GLU A 355 18.97 -13.69 -1.08
C GLU A 355 17.62 -13.84 -1.79
N TYR A 356 17.41 -13.12 -2.91
CA TYR A 356 16.26 -13.27 -3.79
C TYR A 356 16.68 -13.83 -5.15
N ARG A 357 15.78 -14.57 -5.79
CA ARG A 357 15.93 -14.94 -7.20
C ARG A 357 15.51 -13.76 -8.07
N LEU A 358 16.44 -13.18 -8.83
CA LEU A 358 16.15 -12.14 -9.81
C LEU A 358 15.67 -12.77 -11.12
N VAL A 359 14.51 -12.32 -11.61
CA VAL A 359 13.97 -12.66 -12.93
C VAL A 359 13.74 -11.37 -13.70
N LYS A 360 14.33 -11.22 -14.88
CA LYS A 360 14.26 -10.01 -15.69
C LYS A 360 13.29 -10.15 -16.85
N LEU A 361 12.52 -9.09 -17.13
CA LEU A 361 11.65 -8.93 -18.31
C LEU A 361 12.03 -7.61 -18.99
N GLU A 362 12.97 -7.67 -19.91
CA GLU A 362 13.61 -6.47 -20.49
C GLU A 362 12.80 -5.85 -21.63
N ALA A 363 11.87 -6.59 -22.25
CA ALA A 363 11.06 -6.12 -23.35
C ALA A 363 9.63 -5.77 -22.90
N ARG A 364 8.99 -4.81 -23.58
CA ARG A 364 7.55 -4.56 -23.48
C ARG A 364 6.77 -5.68 -24.19
N TYR A 365 5.52 -5.86 -23.78
CA TYR A 365 4.61 -6.77 -24.49
C TYR A 365 4.50 -6.38 -25.98
N GLU A 366 4.57 -7.37 -26.85
CA GLU A 366 4.59 -7.20 -28.34
C GLU A 366 5.79 -6.35 -28.84
N ASP A 367 6.92 -6.35 -28.13
CA ASP A 367 8.16 -5.63 -28.49
C ASP A 367 7.95 -4.14 -28.84
N ARG A 368 6.96 -3.52 -28.21
CA ARG A 368 6.67 -2.08 -28.42
C ARG A 368 7.85 -1.24 -27.98
N PRO A 369 8.24 -0.21 -28.76
CA PRO A 369 9.36 0.64 -28.40
C PRO A 369 9.08 1.43 -27.14
N LEU A 370 10.14 1.70 -26.38
CA LEU A 370 10.08 2.65 -25.28
C LEU A 370 9.82 4.06 -25.82
N PRO A 371 9.11 4.94 -25.09
CA PRO A 371 8.87 6.30 -25.53
C PRO A 371 10.18 7.08 -25.64
N GLU A 372 10.24 7.99 -26.62
CA GLU A 372 11.31 8.96 -26.72
C GLU A 372 11.23 9.96 -25.58
N VAL A 373 12.36 10.20 -24.90
CA VAL A 373 12.42 11.09 -23.74
C VAL A 373 13.34 12.26 -23.99
N THR A 374 12.79 13.47 -23.88
CA THR A 374 13.54 14.71 -23.93
C THR A 374 13.67 15.32 -22.54
N VAL A 375 14.91 15.58 -22.09
CA VAL A 375 15.16 16.33 -20.86
C VAL A 375 15.40 17.79 -21.20
N VAL A 376 14.60 18.68 -20.62
CA VAL A 376 14.67 20.13 -20.88
C VAL A 376 15.30 20.84 -19.68
N ASP A 377 16.36 21.62 -19.95
CA ASP A 377 17.01 22.46 -18.96
C ASP A 377 16.22 23.77 -18.75
N LEU A 378 15.56 23.87 -17.60
CA LEU A 378 14.81 25.07 -17.22
C LEU A 378 15.69 26.29 -16.96
N ARG A 379 17.00 26.09 -16.71
CA ARG A 379 17.96 27.19 -16.54
C ARG A 379 18.19 27.89 -17.88
N GLU A 380 18.34 27.12 -18.95
CA GLU A 380 18.49 27.66 -20.33
C GLU A 380 17.18 28.31 -20.80
N GLU A 381 16.02 27.72 -20.49
CA GLU A 381 14.71 28.36 -20.77
C GLU A 381 14.63 29.74 -20.11
N LEU A 382 15.05 29.86 -18.84
CA LEU A 382 15.06 31.11 -18.09
C LEU A 382 16.04 32.14 -18.70
N LYS A 383 17.27 31.73 -19.04
CA LYS A 383 18.26 32.59 -19.72
C LYS A 383 17.75 33.13 -21.06
N ASN A 384 17.02 32.29 -21.80
CA ASN A 384 16.42 32.64 -23.06
C ASN A 384 15.06 33.38 -22.95
N GLY A 385 14.76 33.91 -21.74
CA GLY A 385 13.58 34.74 -21.46
C GLY A 385 12.28 34.01 -21.22
N ASN A 386 12.25 32.67 -21.24
CA ASN A 386 11.04 31.91 -20.89
C ASN A 386 10.89 31.82 -19.36
N ARG A 387 9.96 32.59 -18.79
CA ARG A 387 9.62 32.57 -17.36
C ARG A 387 8.39 31.70 -17.06
N SER A 388 7.83 31.05 -18.08
CA SER A 388 6.68 30.16 -17.94
C SER A 388 7.07 28.88 -17.18
N ILE A 389 6.07 28.24 -16.54
CA ILE A 389 6.21 26.89 -15.97
C ILE A 389 6.38 25.84 -17.08
N LEU A 390 5.83 26.12 -18.27
CA LEU A 390 5.93 25.27 -19.46
C LEU A 390 7.14 25.69 -20.30
N SER A 391 8.05 24.76 -20.58
CA SER A 391 9.11 24.95 -21.57
C SER A 391 8.54 25.10 -22.97
N ARG A 392 9.30 25.69 -23.89
CA ARG A 392 8.91 25.81 -25.31
C ARG A 392 8.68 24.43 -25.91
N SER A 393 9.56 23.46 -25.64
CA SER A 393 9.43 22.09 -26.13
C SER A 393 8.14 21.44 -25.66
N LEU A 394 7.80 21.53 -24.36
CA LEU A 394 6.56 20.95 -23.82
C LEU A 394 5.33 21.64 -24.42
N LYS A 395 5.36 22.96 -24.56
CA LYS A 395 4.27 23.72 -25.19
C LYS A 395 4.00 23.25 -26.60
N THR A 396 5.03 23.18 -27.46
CA THR A 396 4.92 22.73 -28.87
C THR A 396 4.48 21.26 -28.94
N ALA A 397 4.94 20.39 -28.01
CA ALA A 397 4.52 19.00 -27.97
C ALA A 397 3.02 18.86 -27.65
N VAL A 398 2.51 19.66 -26.69
CA VAL A 398 1.07 19.68 -26.36
C VAL A 398 0.25 20.21 -27.54
N GLU A 399 0.69 21.29 -28.22
CA GLU A 399 0.03 21.84 -29.41
C GLU A 399 -0.13 20.78 -30.49
N ARG A 400 0.95 20.07 -30.82
CA ARG A 400 0.92 18.96 -31.79
C ARG A 400 -0.09 17.85 -31.43
N ARG A 401 -0.26 17.52 -30.13
CA ARG A 401 -1.22 16.50 -29.70
C ARG A 401 -2.65 16.99 -29.79
N LEU A 402 -2.91 18.25 -29.45
CA LEU A 402 -4.21 18.86 -29.62
C LEU A 402 -4.65 18.90 -31.10
N GLU A 403 -3.73 19.23 -32.01
CA GLU A 403 -4.00 19.21 -33.46
C GLU A 403 -4.32 17.79 -33.98
N ARG A 404 -3.70 16.75 -33.39
CA ARG A 404 -3.93 15.35 -33.77
C ARG A 404 -5.08 14.68 -33.03
N GLY A 405 -5.76 15.39 -32.13
CA GLY A 405 -6.80 14.81 -31.27
C GLY A 405 -6.27 13.74 -30.29
N GLU A 406 -4.97 13.81 -29.93
CA GLU A 406 -4.32 12.91 -29.00
C GLU A 406 -4.33 13.50 -27.58
N GLN A 407 -4.18 12.63 -26.58
CA GLN A 407 -4.24 13.03 -25.19
C GLN A 407 -2.85 13.24 -24.58
N SER A 408 -2.77 14.17 -23.63
CA SER A 408 -1.55 14.50 -22.89
C SER A 408 -1.76 14.36 -21.37
N VAL A 409 -0.75 13.83 -20.69
CA VAL A 409 -0.71 13.76 -19.21
C VAL A 409 0.43 14.64 -18.72
N LEU A 410 0.10 15.64 -17.89
CA LEU A 410 1.08 16.54 -17.30
C LEU A 410 1.09 16.37 -15.79
N PHE A 411 2.22 15.92 -15.23
CA PHE A 411 2.28 15.69 -13.81
C PHE A 411 3.27 16.60 -13.09
N LEU A 412 2.87 16.97 -11.85
CA LEU A 412 3.68 17.70 -10.91
C LEU A 412 3.96 16.80 -9.71
N ASN A 413 5.21 16.52 -9.44
CA ASN A 413 5.56 15.72 -8.26
C ASN A 413 5.56 16.59 -6.99
N ARG A 414 4.35 16.94 -6.49
CA ARG A 414 4.18 17.71 -5.26
C ARG A 414 3.39 16.90 -4.23
N ARG A 415 4.08 16.27 -3.28
CA ARG A 415 3.49 15.86 -2.00
C ARG A 415 4.14 16.68 -0.90
N GLY A 416 3.41 17.66 -0.32
CA GLY A 416 3.69 18.24 0.99
C GLY A 416 5.02 18.96 1.25
N TYR A 417 5.98 18.91 0.35
CA TYR A 417 7.34 19.43 0.55
C TYR A 417 7.52 20.82 -0.05
N ALA A 418 6.81 21.80 0.53
CA ALA A 418 6.86 23.18 0.04
C ALA A 418 8.01 24.02 0.67
N GLY A 419 8.96 23.40 1.34
CA GLY A 419 9.93 24.12 2.18
C GLY A 419 11.38 24.13 1.75
N PHE A 420 11.78 23.36 0.71
CA PHE A 420 13.18 23.42 0.28
C PHE A 420 13.47 24.69 -0.54
N VAL A 421 14.71 25.16 -0.46
CA VAL A 421 15.17 26.36 -1.16
C VAL A 421 16.19 25.97 -2.24
N SER A 422 15.92 26.40 -3.48
CA SER A 422 16.81 26.17 -4.62
C SER A 422 16.98 27.41 -5.48
N CYS A 423 18.08 27.49 -6.18
CA CYS A 423 18.36 28.55 -7.13
C CYS A 423 17.86 28.19 -8.52
N ARG A 424 16.99 29.02 -9.10
CA ARG A 424 16.46 28.81 -10.45
C ARG A 424 17.47 29.09 -11.56
N SER A 425 18.55 29.84 -11.26
CA SER A 425 19.57 30.19 -12.27
C SER A 425 20.62 29.10 -12.44
N CYS A 426 21.00 28.40 -11.39
CA CYS A 426 22.04 27.34 -11.46
C CYS A 426 21.54 25.97 -11.00
N GLY A 427 20.31 25.87 -10.49
CA GLY A 427 19.72 24.63 -9.98
C GLY A 427 20.10 24.32 -8.53
N GLU A 428 21.13 24.91 -7.94
CA GLU A 428 21.65 24.57 -6.62
C GLU A 428 20.57 24.56 -5.55
N ALA A 429 20.41 23.43 -4.86
CA ALA A 429 19.59 23.32 -3.66
C ALA A 429 20.45 23.51 -2.40
N LEU A 430 19.93 24.23 -1.42
CA LEU A 430 20.64 24.37 -0.15
C LEU A 430 20.56 23.09 0.65
N LYS A 431 21.69 22.45 0.85
CA LYS A 431 21.81 21.17 1.55
C LYS A 431 22.48 21.32 2.92
N CYS A 432 22.16 20.38 3.80
CA CYS A 432 22.85 20.26 5.09
C CYS A 432 24.29 19.79 4.89
N PRO A 433 25.31 20.48 5.49
CA PRO A 433 26.69 20.09 5.33
C PRO A 433 27.05 18.74 6.00
N HIS A 434 26.23 18.27 6.91
CA HIS A 434 26.47 17.03 7.67
C HIS A 434 25.70 15.81 7.09
N CYS A 435 24.51 16.03 6.52
CA CYS A 435 23.61 14.95 6.10
C CYS A 435 23.37 14.90 4.60
N ASP A 436 23.86 15.89 3.84
CA ASP A 436 23.64 16.07 2.38
C ASP A 436 22.17 16.02 1.92
N VAL A 437 21.21 16.21 2.85
CA VAL A 437 19.79 16.36 2.52
C VAL A 437 19.42 17.84 2.40
N ALA A 438 18.41 18.17 1.58
CA ALA A 438 17.98 19.55 1.42
C ALA A 438 17.48 20.16 2.73
N LEU A 439 17.82 21.43 2.98
CA LEU A 439 17.33 22.20 4.10
C LEU A 439 15.90 22.67 3.84
N THR A 440 15.08 22.66 4.89
CA THR A 440 13.68 23.11 4.84
C THR A 440 13.55 24.54 5.39
N GLU A 441 12.89 25.41 4.62
CA GLU A 441 12.58 26.78 5.06
C GLU A 441 11.40 26.75 6.03
N HIS A 442 11.57 27.35 7.20
CA HIS A 442 10.53 27.54 8.23
C HIS A 442 10.02 28.97 8.25
N ASN A 443 8.81 29.17 8.82
CA ASN A 443 8.15 30.48 8.89
C ASN A 443 8.94 31.53 9.69
N ASN A 444 9.89 31.10 10.53
CA ASN A 444 10.77 31.98 11.29
C ASN A 444 11.99 32.49 10.49
N GLY A 445 12.05 32.22 9.19
CA GLY A 445 13.14 32.62 8.31
C GLY A 445 14.41 31.81 8.48
N LYS A 446 14.35 30.64 9.11
CA LYS A 446 15.51 29.72 9.21
C LYS A 446 15.38 28.55 8.23
N LEU A 447 16.52 28.07 7.81
CA LEU A 447 16.67 26.83 7.04
C LEU A 447 17.16 25.73 7.98
N VAL A 448 16.41 24.63 8.09
CA VAL A 448 16.62 23.58 9.10
C VAL A 448 16.81 22.22 8.47
N CYS A 449 17.76 21.45 8.98
CA CYS A 449 17.92 20.03 8.67
C CYS A 449 17.10 19.18 9.65
N HIS A 450 16.15 18.40 9.14
CA HIS A 450 15.30 17.52 9.96
C HIS A 450 15.96 16.18 10.35
N TYR A 451 17.23 15.96 9.95
CA TYR A 451 18.01 14.81 10.42
C TYR A 451 18.84 15.16 11.66
N CYS A 452 19.72 16.16 11.54
CA CYS A 452 20.67 16.49 12.62
C CYS A 452 20.32 17.76 13.40
N GLY A 453 19.30 18.53 12.98
CA GLY A 453 18.93 19.79 13.62
C GLY A 453 19.80 20.98 13.21
N TYR A 454 20.71 20.84 12.25
CA TYR A 454 21.49 21.97 11.75
C TYR A 454 20.59 23.10 11.28
N GLU A 455 20.88 24.34 11.71
CA GLU A 455 20.14 25.54 11.34
C GLU A 455 21.06 26.59 10.74
N GLN A 456 20.54 27.30 9.73
CA GLN A 456 21.17 28.53 9.21
C GLN A 456 20.11 29.58 8.85
N PRO A 457 20.46 30.87 8.78
CA PRO A 457 19.56 31.90 8.28
C PRO A 457 19.21 31.67 6.82
N ARG A 458 18.05 32.21 6.41
CA ARG A 458 17.69 32.27 4.99
C ARG A 458 18.75 33.07 4.22
N VAL A 459 19.09 32.60 3.02
CA VAL A 459 20.00 33.30 2.11
C VAL A 459 19.21 34.13 1.10
N GLU A 460 19.65 35.36 0.83
CA GLU A 460 19.02 36.24 -0.18
C GLU A 460 19.61 36.02 -1.58
N LYS A 461 20.83 35.52 -1.66
CA LYS A 461 21.51 35.23 -2.92
C LYS A 461 22.04 33.82 -2.90
N CYS A 462 22.07 33.20 -4.05
CA CYS A 462 22.64 31.85 -4.20
C CYS A 462 24.14 31.84 -3.82
N PRO A 463 24.58 30.99 -2.89
CA PRO A 463 25.99 30.93 -2.47
C PRO A 463 26.92 30.45 -3.61
N ARG A 464 26.36 29.71 -4.59
CA ARG A 464 27.13 29.18 -5.72
C ARG A 464 27.31 30.19 -6.87
N CYS A 465 26.24 30.89 -7.29
CA CYS A 465 26.24 31.72 -8.49
C CYS A 465 25.89 33.19 -8.24
N GLY A 466 25.63 33.61 -6.99
CA GLY A 466 25.29 34.98 -6.63
C GLY A 466 23.87 35.45 -7.09
N SER A 467 23.12 34.60 -7.77
CA SER A 467 21.82 34.98 -8.31
C SER A 467 20.76 35.26 -7.19
N PRO A 468 19.92 36.30 -7.37
CA PRO A 468 18.81 36.57 -6.44
C PRO A 468 17.60 35.64 -6.65
N TYR A 469 17.61 34.81 -7.72
CA TYR A 469 16.50 33.88 -8.01
C TYR A 469 16.60 32.59 -7.19
N ILE A 470 16.77 32.73 -5.86
CA ILE A 470 16.79 31.65 -4.90
C ILE A 470 15.53 31.66 -4.04
N GLY A 471 14.90 30.52 -3.88
CA GLY A 471 13.66 30.40 -3.07
C GLY A 471 12.92 29.07 -3.30
N GLY A 472 11.80 28.91 -2.57
CA GLY A 472 10.94 27.75 -2.70
C GLY A 472 10.12 27.73 -3.99
N PHE A 473 9.81 26.54 -4.48
CA PHE A 473 8.88 26.36 -5.61
C PHE A 473 7.43 26.49 -5.12
N LYS A 474 6.68 27.50 -5.61
CA LYS A 474 5.34 27.83 -5.12
C LYS A 474 4.18 27.31 -6.00
N ALA A 475 4.44 26.81 -7.22
CA ALA A 475 3.38 26.39 -8.13
C ALA A 475 2.68 25.10 -7.68
N GLY A 476 1.35 25.10 -7.69
CA GLY A 476 0.50 23.94 -7.46
C GLY A 476 -0.24 23.50 -8.73
N THR A 477 -0.92 22.35 -8.68
CA THR A 477 -1.73 21.82 -9.80
C THR A 477 -2.78 22.78 -10.29
N GLN A 478 -3.41 23.54 -9.38
CA GLN A 478 -4.39 24.57 -9.73
C GLN A 478 -3.77 25.70 -10.58
N GLN A 479 -2.57 26.16 -10.21
CA GLN A 479 -1.88 27.19 -10.97
C GLN A 479 -1.45 26.69 -12.36
N ILE A 480 -1.02 25.42 -12.43
CA ILE A 480 -0.68 24.79 -13.72
C ILE A 480 -1.92 24.67 -14.59
N GLU A 481 -3.05 24.25 -14.04
CA GLU A 481 -4.34 24.23 -14.76
C GLU A 481 -4.69 25.61 -15.34
N GLN A 482 -4.53 26.68 -14.56
CA GLN A 482 -4.78 28.05 -15.03
C GLN A 482 -3.84 28.44 -16.18
N VAL A 483 -2.55 28.12 -16.06
CA VAL A 483 -1.57 28.37 -17.14
C VAL A 483 -1.93 27.61 -18.41
N LEU A 484 -2.32 26.32 -18.28
CA LEU A 484 -2.74 25.51 -19.43
C LEU A 484 -3.98 26.09 -20.13
N ARG A 485 -5.01 26.45 -19.36
CA ARG A 485 -6.24 27.07 -19.91
C ARG A 485 -5.97 28.41 -20.62
N LYS A 486 -5.02 29.20 -20.11
CA LYS A 486 -4.59 30.45 -20.72
C LYS A 486 -3.76 30.21 -22.00
N THR A 487 -2.88 29.21 -21.96
CA THR A 487 -1.99 28.90 -23.09
C THR A 487 -2.72 28.18 -24.23
N PHE A 488 -3.65 27.29 -23.88
CA PHE A 488 -4.44 26.47 -24.81
C PHE A 488 -5.95 26.67 -24.59
N PRO A 489 -6.53 27.81 -25.03
CA PRO A 489 -7.93 28.16 -24.69
C PRO A 489 -8.98 27.17 -25.23
N LYS A 490 -8.64 26.42 -26.29
CA LYS A 490 -9.52 25.41 -26.91
C LYS A 490 -9.39 24.03 -26.25
N ALA A 491 -8.38 23.80 -25.44
CA ALA A 491 -8.14 22.50 -24.80
C ALA A 491 -9.06 22.26 -23.60
N ARG A 492 -9.58 21.07 -23.52
CA ARG A 492 -10.35 20.60 -22.35
C ARG A 492 -9.39 20.04 -21.32
N VAL A 493 -9.16 20.81 -20.23
CA VAL A 493 -8.22 20.44 -19.18
C VAL A 493 -8.97 19.88 -17.98
N LEU A 494 -8.60 18.67 -17.54
CA LEU A 494 -9.02 18.05 -16.29
C LEU A 494 -7.90 18.10 -15.26
N ARG A 495 -8.24 18.40 -14.01
CA ARG A 495 -7.32 18.35 -12.87
C ARG A 495 -7.64 17.17 -11.97
N MET A 496 -6.60 16.45 -11.55
CA MET A 496 -6.69 15.33 -10.63
C MET A 496 -5.63 15.41 -9.55
N ASP A 497 -6.05 15.81 -8.35
CA ASP A 497 -5.24 15.90 -7.15
C ASP A 497 -6.06 15.50 -5.91
N TYR A 498 -5.44 15.60 -4.73
CA TYR A 498 -6.12 15.25 -3.49
C TYR A 498 -7.42 16.04 -3.29
N ASP A 499 -7.45 17.33 -3.62
CA ASP A 499 -8.62 18.19 -3.40
C ASP A 499 -9.79 17.82 -4.33
N THR A 500 -9.49 17.49 -5.59
CA THR A 500 -10.52 17.11 -6.59
C THR A 500 -11.03 15.68 -6.38
N THR A 501 -10.33 14.85 -5.62
CA THR A 501 -10.65 13.43 -5.43
C THR A 501 -11.18 13.08 -4.02
N ARG A 502 -11.47 14.09 -3.18
CA ARG A 502 -11.96 13.88 -1.79
C ARG A 502 -13.34 13.25 -1.70
N THR A 503 -14.24 13.52 -2.65
CA THR A 503 -15.61 12.99 -2.63
C THR A 503 -15.66 11.57 -3.20
N LYS A 504 -16.53 10.73 -2.64
CA LYS A 504 -16.70 9.34 -3.11
C LYS A 504 -17.12 9.32 -4.59
N GLY A 505 -16.39 8.56 -5.41
CA GLY A 505 -16.65 8.42 -6.84
C GLY A 505 -16.06 9.51 -7.73
N SER A 506 -15.51 10.62 -7.18
CA SER A 506 -14.89 11.68 -8.00
C SER A 506 -13.65 11.21 -8.75
N TYR A 507 -12.87 10.33 -8.11
CA TYR A 507 -11.69 9.71 -8.70
C TYR A 507 -12.04 8.92 -9.97
N GLU A 508 -12.99 8.01 -9.87
CA GLU A 508 -13.46 7.18 -10.98
C GLU A 508 -14.09 8.05 -12.09
N LYS A 509 -14.86 9.08 -11.71
CA LYS A 509 -15.49 9.99 -12.66
C LYS A 509 -14.48 10.79 -13.49
N ILE A 510 -13.40 11.29 -12.86
CA ILE A 510 -12.34 12.02 -13.60
C ILE A 510 -11.67 11.08 -14.60
N LEU A 511 -11.31 9.87 -14.16
CA LEU A 511 -10.64 8.89 -15.02
C LEU A 511 -11.52 8.40 -16.18
N SER A 512 -12.80 8.11 -15.93
CA SER A 512 -13.76 7.73 -16.99
C SER A 512 -13.92 8.85 -17.99
N SER A 513 -14.05 10.10 -17.52
CA SER A 513 -14.18 11.26 -18.40
C SER A 513 -12.95 11.45 -19.28
N PHE A 514 -11.75 11.19 -18.76
CA PHE A 514 -10.52 11.26 -19.55
C PHE A 514 -10.42 10.08 -20.53
N ALA A 515 -10.71 8.86 -20.10
CA ALA A 515 -10.73 7.67 -20.97
C ALA A 515 -11.76 7.76 -22.11
N GLU A 516 -12.89 8.45 -21.88
CA GLU A 516 -13.95 8.70 -22.86
C GLU A 516 -13.66 9.92 -23.78
N HIS A 517 -12.42 10.42 -23.82
CA HIS A 517 -12.03 11.60 -24.59
C HIS A 517 -12.84 12.89 -24.31
N LYS A 518 -13.42 13.02 -23.09
CA LYS A 518 -14.06 14.26 -22.65
C LYS A 518 -13.06 15.36 -22.25
N ALA A 519 -11.77 15.02 -22.18
CA ALA A 519 -10.68 15.95 -21.98
C ALA A 519 -9.45 15.58 -22.79
N ASP A 520 -8.66 16.60 -23.13
CA ASP A 520 -7.47 16.49 -23.97
C ASP A 520 -6.20 16.47 -23.12
N ILE A 521 -6.21 17.17 -21.97
CA ILE A 521 -5.09 17.29 -21.06
C ILE A 521 -5.54 16.87 -19.65
N LEU A 522 -4.85 15.90 -19.06
CA LEU A 522 -4.98 15.54 -17.64
C LEU A 522 -3.79 16.11 -16.88
N VAL A 523 -4.02 17.04 -15.96
CA VAL A 523 -2.98 17.61 -15.08
C VAL A 523 -3.19 17.15 -13.64
N GLY A 524 -2.11 16.75 -12.96
CA GLY A 524 -2.25 16.33 -11.58
C GLY A 524 -0.96 15.96 -10.88
N THR A 525 -1.10 15.28 -9.76
CA THR A 525 0.03 14.77 -8.96
C THR A 525 0.33 13.32 -9.30
N GLN A 526 1.12 12.63 -8.47
CA GLN A 526 1.49 11.22 -8.65
C GLN A 526 0.31 10.27 -8.92
N MET A 527 -0.91 10.67 -8.55
CA MET A 527 -2.11 9.85 -8.75
C MET A 527 -2.40 9.55 -10.22
N ILE A 528 -2.04 10.46 -11.14
CA ILE A 528 -2.32 10.30 -12.57
C ILE A 528 -1.33 9.37 -13.29
N VAL A 529 -0.15 9.13 -12.68
CA VAL A 529 0.88 8.25 -13.26
C VAL A 529 0.79 6.82 -12.75
N LYS A 530 -0.09 6.52 -11.79
CA LYS A 530 -0.21 5.20 -11.16
C LYS A 530 -1.51 4.49 -11.53
N GLY A 531 -1.43 3.20 -11.85
CA GLY A 531 -2.59 2.29 -11.93
C GLY A 531 -3.53 2.46 -13.13
N HIS A 532 -3.26 3.35 -14.09
CA HIS A 532 -4.16 3.61 -15.21
C HIS A 532 -3.50 3.28 -16.54
N ASP A 533 -4.33 2.81 -17.47
CA ASP A 533 -3.94 2.54 -18.84
C ASP A 533 -4.80 3.39 -19.77
N PHE A 534 -4.15 4.37 -20.43
CA PHE A 534 -4.79 5.27 -21.40
C PHE A 534 -4.07 5.09 -22.73
N PRO A 535 -4.63 4.30 -23.66
CA PRO A 535 -3.98 3.95 -24.92
C PRO A 535 -3.75 5.16 -25.85
N ASP A 536 -4.53 6.23 -25.70
CA ASP A 536 -4.44 7.43 -26.53
C ASP A 536 -3.56 8.54 -25.93
N VAL A 537 -2.94 8.28 -24.78
CA VAL A 537 -1.93 9.18 -24.21
C VAL A 537 -0.60 8.97 -24.94
N THR A 538 -0.25 9.92 -25.79
CA THR A 538 1.00 9.91 -26.58
C THR A 538 2.05 10.89 -26.04
N LEU A 539 1.68 11.80 -25.11
CA LEU A 539 2.59 12.73 -24.46
C LEU A 539 2.47 12.67 -22.94
N VAL A 540 3.62 12.54 -22.28
CA VAL A 540 3.74 12.72 -20.83
C VAL A 540 4.73 13.85 -20.52
N GLY A 541 4.30 14.84 -19.74
CA GLY A 541 5.14 15.95 -19.30
C GLY A 541 5.37 15.95 -17.80
N ALA A 542 6.62 15.85 -17.36
CA ALA A 542 7.03 16.11 -15.98
C ALA A 542 7.37 17.59 -15.81
N ILE A 543 6.55 18.35 -15.09
CA ILE A 543 6.64 19.83 -15.08
C ILE A 543 7.82 20.33 -14.24
N ALA A 544 8.16 19.69 -13.14
CA ALA A 544 9.28 20.05 -12.30
C ALA A 544 9.80 18.79 -11.58
N ALA A 545 10.73 18.10 -12.22
CA ALA A 545 11.34 16.87 -11.69
C ALA A 545 12.11 17.13 -10.38
N ASP A 546 12.67 18.30 -10.22
CA ASP A 546 13.49 18.71 -9.06
C ASP A 546 12.72 18.74 -7.75
N LEU A 547 11.40 18.83 -7.77
CA LEU A 547 10.59 18.85 -6.54
C LEU A 547 10.77 17.59 -5.71
N SER A 548 10.99 16.45 -6.33
CA SER A 548 11.25 15.19 -5.65
C SER A 548 12.72 15.04 -5.26
N LEU A 549 13.65 15.51 -6.08
CA LEU A 549 15.08 15.47 -5.79
C LEU A 549 15.47 16.27 -4.56
N ASN A 550 14.78 17.37 -4.34
CA ASN A 550 15.09 18.30 -3.25
C ASN A 550 14.21 18.05 -2.01
N ALA A 551 13.66 16.86 -1.86
CA ALA A 551 13.01 16.46 -0.61
C ALA A 551 14.06 16.29 0.51
N ALA A 552 13.69 16.62 1.75
CA ALA A 552 14.54 16.42 2.93
C ALA A 552 14.55 14.91 3.34
N ASP A 553 14.95 14.05 2.43
CA ASP A 553 14.98 12.60 2.62
C ASP A 553 16.07 11.99 1.74
N TYR A 554 16.88 11.10 2.30
CA TYR A 554 17.98 10.44 1.57
C TYR A 554 17.51 9.59 0.37
N ARG A 555 16.22 9.20 0.33
CA ARG A 555 15.59 8.46 -0.77
C ARG A 555 15.10 9.35 -1.91
N CYS A 556 15.38 10.64 -1.89
CA CYS A 556 14.82 11.58 -2.87
C CYS A 556 15.19 11.23 -4.32
N ALA A 557 16.43 10.84 -4.59
CA ALA A 557 16.88 10.45 -5.92
C ALA A 557 16.21 9.15 -6.40
N GLU A 558 16.11 8.14 -5.54
CA GLU A 558 15.40 6.89 -5.82
C GLU A 558 13.92 7.12 -6.16
N ARG A 559 13.24 7.93 -5.34
CA ARG A 559 11.82 8.27 -5.58
C ARG A 559 11.63 9.06 -6.87
N THR A 560 12.58 9.92 -7.20
CA THR A 560 12.53 10.70 -8.45
C THR A 560 12.69 9.79 -9.64
N PHE A 561 13.69 8.90 -9.62
CA PHE A 561 13.89 7.89 -10.66
C PHE A 561 12.62 7.05 -10.86
N GLN A 562 12.08 6.47 -9.78
CA GLN A 562 10.88 5.63 -9.81
C GLN A 562 9.68 6.34 -10.44
N LEU A 563 9.42 7.59 -10.00
CA LEU A 563 8.29 8.37 -10.51
C LEU A 563 8.44 8.77 -11.96
N LEU A 564 9.62 9.23 -12.36
CA LEU A 564 9.89 9.64 -13.74
C LEU A 564 9.79 8.43 -14.68
N THR A 565 10.39 7.30 -14.32
CA THR A 565 10.32 6.06 -15.12
C THR A 565 8.89 5.55 -15.24
N GLN A 566 8.11 5.57 -14.16
CA GLN A 566 6.69 5.20 -14.21
C GLN A 566 5.88 6.16 -15.10
N ALA A 567 6.13 7.46 -15.01
CA ALA A 567 5.44 8.46 -15.79
C ALA A 567 5.77 8.33 -17.28
N VAL A 568 7.04 8.25 -17.62
CA VAL A 568 7.53 7.99 -18.98
C VAL A 568 6.86 6.72 -19.53
N GLY A 569 6.84 5.66 -18.75
CA GLY A 569 6.22 4.38 -19.12
C GLY A 569 4.70 4.43 -19.39
N ARG A 570 4.01 5.55 -19.12
CA ARG A 570 2.58 5.73 -19.46
C ARG A 570 2.36 6.21 -20.90
N SER A 571 3.35 6.82 -21.51
CA SER A 571 3.27 7.26 -22.91
C SER A 571 3.41 6.09 -23.88
N GLY A 572 2.62 6.09 -24.94
CA GLY A 572 2.75 5.13 -26.03
C GLY A 572 2.36 3.70 -25.68
N ARG A 573 1.36 3.50 -24.82
CA ARG A 573 0.82 2.16 -24.52
C ARG A 573 -0.13 1.63 -25.58
N GLY A 574 -0.68 2.51 -26.39
CA GLY A 574 -1.49 2.17 -27.56
C GLY A 574 -0.63 1.78 -28.77
N ARG A 575 -1.21 1.97 -29.97
CA ARG A 575 -0.53 1.70 -31.25
C ARG A 575 0.40 2.83 -31.68
N LYS A 576 0.26 4.03 -31.09
CA LYS A 576 1.03 5.21 -31.45
C LYS A 576 2.30 5.31 -30.60
N ALA A 577 3.37 5.83 -31.21
CA ALA A 577 4.62 6.09 -30.49
C ALA A 577 4.41 7.12 -29.38
N GLY A 578 5.01 6.90 -28.23
CA GLY A 578 4.96 7.79 -27.09
C GLY A 578 6.13 8.76 -27.05
N GLU A 579 5.90 9.97 -26.52
CA GLU A 579 6.92 10.98 -26.21
C GLU A 579 6.80 11.38 -24.75
N ALA A 580 7.93 11.61 -24.09
CA ALA A 580 7.94 12.17 -22.75
C ALA A 580 8.89 13.36 -22.65
N ILE A 581 8.49 14.39 -21.92
CA ILE A 581 9.30 15.58 -21.68
C ILE A 581 9.50 15.77 -20.18
N ILE A 582 10.75 15.76 -19.75
CA ILE A 582 11.13 15.97 -18.36
C ILE A 582 11.74 17.35 -18.21
N GLN A 583 11.09 18.25 -17.51
CA GLN A 583 11.60 19.60 -17.23
C GLN A 583 12.32 19.62 -15.88
N SER A 584 13.57 20.11 -15.85
CA SER A 584 14.40 20.12 -14.64
C SER A 584 15.34 21.33 -14.60
N TYR A 585 15.63 21.81 -13.39
CA TYR A 585 16.75 22.72 -13.10
C TYR A 585 18.09 21.96 -12.86
N HIS A 586 18.00 20.62 -12.74
CA HIS A 586 19.15 19.71 -12.61
C HIS A 586 19.09 18.60 -13.69
N PRO A 587 19.11 18.94 -14.98
CA PRO A 587 18.97 17.96 -16.05
C PRO A 587 20.06 16.90 -16.03
N ASP A 588 21.24 17.25 -15.54
CA ASP A 588 22.43 16.38 -15.50
C ASP A 588 22.44 15.39 -14.30
N HIS A 589 21.44 15.47 -13.41
CA HIS A 589 21.39 14.60 -12.25
C HIS A 589 21.22 13.14 -12.68
N TYR A 590 22.03 12.21 -12.14
CA TYR A 590 22.04 10.80 -12.56
C TYR A 590 20.65 10.14 -12.53
N SER A 591 19.82 10.43 -11.52
CA SER A 591 18.46 9.85 -11.45
C SER A 591 17.54 10.35 -12.57
N ILE A 592 17.70 11.58 -13.07
CA ILE A 592 16.95 12.11 -14.20
C ILE A 592 17.47 11.52 -15.50
N GLN A 593 18.78 11.46 -15.68
CA GLN A 593 19.41 10.90 -16.87
C GLN A 593 19.11 9.40 -17.01
N ALA A 594 19.21 8.64 -15.92
CA ALA A 594 18.86 7.23 -15.90
C ALA A 594 17.36 6.99 -16.16
N ALA A 595 16.47 7.83 -15.60
CA ALA A 595 15.03 7.75 -15.87
C ALA A 595 14.68 8.07 -17.33
N ALA A 596 15.37 9.04 -17.94
CA ALA A 596 15.21 9.36 -19.36
C ALA A 596 15.61 8.20 -20.27
N LYS A 597 16.66 7.48 -19.93
CA LYS A 597 17.12 6.28 -20.64
C LYS A 597 16.37 5.02 -20.21
N GLN A 598 15.55 5.08 -19.15
CA GLN A 598 14.92 3.95 -18.48
C GLN A 598 15.93 2.87 -18.04
N ASP A 599 17.13 3.30 -17.67
CA ASP A 599 18.25 2.45 -17.26
C ASP A 599 18.31 2.34 -15.73
N TYR A 600 17.71 1.28 -15.20
CA TYR A 600 17.70 1.01 -13.77
C TYR A 600 19.09 0.63 -13.24
N GLU A 601 19.88 -0.11 -14.02
CA GLU A 601 21.21 -0.57 -13.57
C GLU A 601 22.18 0.61 -13.39
N ALA A 602 22.21 1.54 -14.35
CA ALA A 602 22.99 2.77 -14.21
C ALA A 602 22.55 3.60 -13.00
N PHE A 603 21.24 3.73 -12.79
CA PHE A 603 20.71 4.39 -11.59
C PHE A 603 21.17 3.69 -10.30
N TYR A 604 21.06 2.36 -10.24
CA TYR A 604 21.41 1.56 -9.07
C TYR A 604 22.89 1.74 -8.69
N GLN A 605 23.79 1.72 -9.67
CA GLN A 605 25.22 1.87 -9.42
C GLN A 605 25.57 3.23 -8.80
N GLU A 606 25.07 4.32 -9.37
CA GLU A 606 25.32 5.67 -8.88
C GLU A 606 24.69 5.90 -7.48
N GLU A 607 23.45 5.50 -7.30
CA GLU A 607 22.74 5.65 -6.04
C GLU A 607 23.39 4.80 -4.94
N MET A 608 23.79 3.57 -5.22
CA MET A 608 24.46 2.73 -4.24
C MET A 608 25.85 3.26 -3.83
N ALA A 609 26.60 3.86 -4.75
CA ALA A 609 27.83 4.54 -4.41
C ALA A 609 27.59 5.66 -3.38
N TYR A 610 26.54 6.47 -3.59
CA TYR A 610 26.11 7.50 -2.65
C TYR A 610 25.68 6.91 -1.29
N ARG A 611 24.88 5.80 -1.30
CA ARG A 611 24.39 5.15 -0.07
C ARG A 611 25.56 4.57 0.75
N MET A 612 26.56 3.99 0.08
CA MET A 612 27.76 3.48 0.72
C MET A 612 28.61 4.60 1.35
N LEU A 613 28.77 5.74 0.65
CA LEU A 613 29.52 6.88 1.14
C LEU A 613 28.88 7.49 2.40
N MET A 614 27.56 7.57 2.43
CA MET A 614 26.80 8.25 3.49
C MET A 614 26.26 7.29 4.57
N ASP A 615 26.59 6.01 4.52
CA ASP A 615 26.03 4.96 5.38
C ASP A 615 24.49 5.02 5.45
N TYR A 616 23.84 5.10 4.27
CA TYR A 616 22.38 5.02 4.16
C TYR A 616 21.89 3.63 3.73
N PRO A 617 20.69 3.20 4.12
CA PRO A 617 20.11 1.95 3.64
C PRO A 617 20.05 1.88 2.10
N PRO A 618 20.32 0.71 1.48
CA PRO A 618 20.58 -0.61 2.12
C PRO A 618 22.06 -0.86 2.46
N ALA A 619 23.00 0.07 2.20
CA ALA A 619 24.42 -0.11 2.51
C ALA A 619 24.69 -0.14 4.03
N ALA A 620 23.82 0.47 4.81
CA ALA A 620 23.75 0.35 6.27
C ALA A 620 22.28 0.24 6.70
N HIS A 621 22.05 -0.05 7.96
CA HIS A 621 20.71 -0.05 8.56
C HIS A 621 20.48 1.23 9.35
N MET A 622 19.26 1.72 9.34
CA MET A 622 18.88 2.92 10.09
C MET A 622 17.64 2.66 10.95
N LEU A 623 17.75 3.03 12.22
CA LEU A 623 16.65 3.02 13.18
C LEU A 623 16.32 4.46 13.55
N SER A 624 15.07 4.87 13.37
CA SER A 624 14.59 6.14 13.90
C SER A 624 13.78 5.94 15.17
N VAL A 625 13.99 6.79 16.15
CA VAL A 625 13.22 6.87 17.39
C VAL A 625 12.45 8.19 17.34
N LEU A 626 11.16 8.10 17.02
CA LEU A 626 10.26 9.25 16.95
C LEU A 626 9.55 9.40 18.28
N ALA A 627 9.73 10.54 18.95
CA ALA A 627 9.00 10.88 20.14
C ALA A 627 8.00 12.02 19.86
N SER A 628 6.84 11.97 20.50
CA SER A 628 5.82 13.01 20.43
C SER A 628 5.15 13.27 21.78
N GLY A 629 4.74 14.53 22.02
CA GLY A 629 4.11 14.95 23.26
C GLY A 629 3.54 16.36 23.15
N GLU A 630 2.60 16.70 24.05
CA GLU A 630 1.97 18.01 24.11
C GLU A 630 2.91 19.07 24.72
N ASP A 631 3.77 18.67 25.67
CA ASP A 631 4.74 19.54 26.31
C ASP A 631 6.10 19.45 25.58
N GLU A 632 6.47 20.55 24.93
CA GLU A 632 7.70 20.67 24.14
C GLU A 632 8.96 20.51 25.00
N LYS A 633 8.98 21.08 26.20
CA LYS A 633 10.14 21.02 27.11
C LYS A 633 10.34 19.60 27.62
N LEU A 634 9.26 18.94 28.00
CA LEU A 634 9.31 17.53 28.44
C LEU A 634 9.77 16.61 27.30
N LEU A 635 9.31 16.87 26.07
CA LEU A 635 9.72 16.12 24.89
C LEU A 635 11.22 16.30 24.62
N GLU A 636 11.73 17.53 24.71
CA GLU A 636 13.13 17.85 24.51
C GLU A 636 14.01 17.17 25.57
N GLN A 637 13.71 17.35 26.83
CA GLN A 637 14.41 16.71 27.93
C GLN A 637 14.39 15.18 27.82
N GLY A 638 13.23 14.60 27.50
CA GLY A 638 13.09 13.14 27.34
C GLY A 638 13.97 12.58 26.25
N LEU A 639 14.01 13.26 25.07
CA LEU A 639 14.86 12.82 23.96
C LEU A 639 16.36 13.04 24.24
N ASP A 640 16.75 14.10 24.93
CA ASP A 640 18.14 14.31 25.35
C ASP A 640 18.61 13.23 26.31
N TYR A 641 17.78 12.82 27.29
CA TYR A 641 18.07 11.68 28.15
C TYR A 641 18.19 10.38 27.37
N LEU A 642 17.30 10.19 26.38
CA LEU A 642 17.32 9.01 25.55
C LEU A 642 18.55 8.96 24.65
N ALA A 643 18.94 10.08 24.04
CA ALA A 643 20.14 10.19 23.24
C ALA A 643 21.40 9.86 24.06
N LYS A 644 21.56 10.46 25.24
CA LYS A 644 22.67 10.16 26.17
C LYS A 644 22.69 8.69 26.60
N PHE A 645 21.53 8.09 26.85
CA PHE A 645 21.43 6.66 27.17
C PHE A 645 21.89 5.80 26.00
N VAL A 646 21.39 6.09 24.80
CA VAL A 646 21.75 5.40 23.56
C VAL A 646 23.26 5.54 23.28
N GLU A 647 23.82 6.73 23.36
CA GLU A 647 25.26 6.97 23.19
C GLU A 647 26.10 6.13 24.15
N ARG A 648 25.70 6.07 25.43
CA ARG A 648 26.41 5.26 26.45
C ARG A 648 26.38 3.77 26.16
N ILE A 649 25.22 3.20 25.73
CA ILE A 649 25.12 1.78 25.42
C ILE A 649 25.72 1.43 24.06
N SER A 650 25.81 2.41 23.15
CA SER A 650 26.31 2.26 21.78
C SER A 650 27.85 2.32 21.70
N GLY A 651 28.54 2.84 22.71
CA GLY A 651 29.99 3.08 22.67
C GLY A 651 30.83 1.86 22.31
N LYS A 652 30.35 0.66 22.56
CA LYS A 652 30.99 -0.61 22.17
C LYS A 652 30.86 -0.94 20.68
N TYR A 653 29.84 -0.39 19.99
CA TYR A 653 29.42 -0.82 18.66
C TYR A 653 29.66 0.21 17.57
N ARG A 654 30.22 1.38 17.88
CA ARG A 654 30.43 2.51 16.92
C ARG A 654 29.16 2.89 16.17
N VAL A 655 28.03 2.95 16.85
CA VAL A 655 26.77 3.39 16.26
C VAL A 655 26.81 4.90 16.01
N HIS A 656 26.41 5.31 14.82
CA HIS A 656 26.32 6.73 14.50
C HIS A 656 24.95 7.26 14.94
N VAL A 657 24.94 8.11 15.96
CA VAL A 657 23.74 8.74 16.53
C VAL A 657 23.58 10.13 15.92
N ILE A 658 22.41 10.45 15.35
CA ILE A 658 22.12 11.71 14.66
C ILE A 658 20.86 12.35 15.25
N GLY A 659 20.94 13.59 15.67
CA GLY A 659 19.89 14.31 16.37
C GLY A 659 20.12 14.36 17.88
N PRO A 660 19.10 14.62 18.72
CA PRO A 660 17.66 14.77 18.38
C PRO A 660 17.36 16.05 17.58
N ALA A 661 16.43 15.95 16.63
CA ALA A 661 16.00 17.06 15.80
C ALA A 661 14.44 17.07 15.68
N TYR A 662 13.87 18.21 15.30
CA TYR A 662 12.44 18.22 14.96
C TYR A 662 12.17 17.33 13.75
N ALA A 663 11.12 16.54 13.79
CA ALA A 663 10.63 15.80 12.64
C ALA A 663 10.28 16.75 11.48
N SER A 664 10.22 16.25 10.23
CA SER A 664 9.87 17.04 9.03
C SER A 664 8.57 17.83 9.17
N VAL A 665 7.64 17.35 10.01
CA VAL A 665 6.51 18.09 10.52
C VAL A 665 6.65 18.13 12.05
N GLY A 666 7.22 19.19 12.58
CA GLY A 666 7.61 19.30 13.98
C GLY A 666 6.43 19.47 14.97
N LYS A 667 5.25 19.89 14.48
CA LYS A 667 4.05 20.05 15.29
C LYS A 667 2.79 19.73 14.47
N VAL A 668 1.90 18.90 15.01
CA VAL A 668 0.61 18.53 14.41
C VAL A 668 -0.45 18.48 15.50
N ASN A 669 -1.56 19.23 15.35
CA ASN A 669 -2.66 19.27 16.32
C ASN A 669 -2.14 19.47 17.77
N ASP A 670 -1.27 20.46 17.96
CA ASP A 670 -0.61 20.83 19.21
C ASP A 670 0.31 19.76 19.83
N ILE A 671 0.61 18.68 19.10
CA ILE A 671 1.57 17.66 19.49
C ILE A 671 2.91 17.96 18.82
N TYR A 672 3.94 18.17 19.61
CA TYR A 672 5.33 18.35 19.16
C TYR A 672 5.94 16.99 18.82
N ARG A 673 6.86 16.98 17.84
CA ARG A 673 7.49 15.75 17.33
C ARG A 673 8.97 15.96 17.10
N LYS A 674 9.79 15.14 17.73
CA LYS A 674 11.25 15.11 17.54
C LYS A 674 11.68 13.68 17.20
N VAL A 675 12.83 13.54 16.54
CA VAL A 675 13.37 12.27 16.05
C VAL A 675 14.86 12.15 16.37
N LEU A 676 15.28 10.95 16.69
CA LEU A 676 16.66 10.51 16.83
C LEU A 676 16.93 9.40 15.82
N TYR A 677 18.03 9.46 15.09
CA TYR A 677 18.42 8.42 14.15
C TYR A 677 19.67 7.69 14.61
N LEU A 678 19.68 6.37 14.41
CA LEU A 678 20.82 5.51 14.68
C LEU A 678 21.17 4.76 13.40
N LYS A 679 22.46 4.77 13.01
CA LYS A 679 22.95 4.03 11.85
C LYS A 679 24.00 3.02 12.27
N HIS A 680 23.95 1.83 11.69
CA HIS A 680 24.96 0.78 11.84
C HIS A 680 24.92 -0.21 10.67
N LYS A 681 26.05 -0.81 10.32
CA LYS A 681 26.15 -1.81 9.24
C LYS A 681 25.49 -3.16 9.59
N ASP A 682 25.50 -3.54 10.86
CA ASP A 682 24.84 -4.76 11.35
C ASP A 682 23.50 -4.39 12.00
N GLU A 683 22.42 -4.90 11.44
CA GLU A 683 21.07 -4.68 11.95
C GLU A 683 20.83 -5.25 13.35
N ARG A 684 21.50 -6.36 13.69
CA ARG A 684 21.39 -7.00 15.02
C ARG A 684 21.84 -6.08 16.13
N VAL A 685 22.84 -5.21 15.85
CA VAL A 685 23.30 -4.18 16.80
C VAL A 685 22.19 -3.16 17.06
N LEU A 686 21.53 -2.69 16.01
CA LEU A 686 20.39 -1.77 16.16
C LEU A 686 19.21 -2.41 16.88
N GLN A 687 18.96 -3.70 16.62
CA GLN A 687 17.92 -4.46 17.31
C GLN A 687 18.21 -4.59 18.82
N ASP A 688 19.44 -4.88 19.20
CA ASP A 688 19.87 -4.95 20.61
C ASP A 688 19.73 -3.59 21.31
N ILE A 689 20.18 -2.52 20.63
CA ILE A 689 20.04 -1.15 21.15
C ILE A 689 18.56 -0.78 21.29
N LYS A 690 17.72 -1.09 20.30
CA LYS A 690 16.27 -0.87 20.37
C LYS A 690 15.66 -1.58 21.58
N ASN A 691 15.97 -2.85 21.78
CA ASN A 691 15.42 -3.63 22.90
C ASN A 691 15.84 -3.04 24.26
N LYS A 692 17.10 -2.63 24.41
CA LYS A 692 17.59 -1.97 25.61
C LYS A 692 16.95 -0.60 25.84
N THR A 693 16.72 0.15 24.76
CA THR A 693 16.10 1.48 24.79
C THR A 693 14.62 1.35 25.17
N GLU A 694 13.91 0.38 24.61
CA GLU A 694 12.52 0.07 24.94
C GLU A 694 12.37 -0.26 26.43
N LYS A 695 13.24 -1.12 26.96
CA LYS A 695 13.26 -1.44 28.39
C LYS A 695 13.58 -0.22 29.26
N TYR A 696 14.50 0.64 28.82
CA TYR A 696 14.82 1.88 29.52
C TYR A 696 13.61 2.81 29.62
N ILE A 697 12.85 2.94 28.52
CA ILE A 697 11.61 3.73 28.48
C ILE A 697 10.55 3.16 29.42
N GLU A 698 10.38 1.84 29.43
CA GLU A 698 9.38 1.15 30.28
C GLU A 698 9.61 1.36 31.77
N VAL A 699 10.87 1.30 32.24
CA VAL A 699 11.19 1.40 33.67
C VAL A 699 11.25 2.84 34.19
N ASN A 700 11.37 3.84 33.29
CA ASN A 700 11.49 5.25 33.68
C ASN A 700 10.16 6.00 33.52
N SER A 701 9.60 6.44 34.65
CA SER A 701 8.32 7.14 34.69
C SER A 701 8.30 8.47 33.93
N GLY A 702 9.45 9.10 33.68
CA GLY A 702 9.58 10.35 32.94
C GLY A 702 9.09 10.28 31.50
N PHE A 703 9.06 9.08 30.90
CA PHE A 703 8.57 8.88 29.53
C PHE A 703 7.07 8.61 29.42
N ARG A 704 6.32 8.47 30.53
CA ARG A 704 4.89 8.09 30.50
C ARG A 704 3.98 9.08 29.72
N LYS A 705 4.36 10.35 29.64
CA LYS A 705 3.63 11.37 28.90
C LYS A 705 4.11 11.55 27.47
N LEU A 706 5.13 10.78 27.05
CA LEU A 706 5.68 10.81 25.70
C LEU A 706 5.23 9.56 24.95
N TYR A 707 4.83 9.74 23.70
CA TYR A 707 4.56 8.63 22.80
C TYR A 707 5.80 8.39 21.94
N ILE A 708 6.46 7.26 22.15
CA ILE A 708 7.71 6.90 21.50
C ILE A 708 7.46 5.75 20.54
N GLN A 709 7.97 5.89 19.32
CA GLN A 709 7.85 4.90 18.25
C GLN A 709 9.22 4.60 17.67
N PHE A 710 9.46 3.33 17.36
CA PHE A 710 10.63 2.86 16.64
C PHE A 710 10.27 2.60 15.19
N ASP A 711 11.20 2.93 14.27
CA ASP A 711 11.00 2.72 12.85
C ASP A 711 12.32 2.34 12.17
N TYR A 712 12.37 1.13 11.61
CA TYR A 712 13.47 0.68 10.77
C TYR A 712 13.24 1.16 9.33
N THR A 713 14.26 1.73 8.75
CA THR A 713 14.26 2.24 7.37
C THR A 713 15.41 1.65 6.59
#